data_5aea2d6430c2e7c089d2242c727ea452
#
_entry.id   5aea2d6430c2e7c089d2242c727ea452
#
_cell.length_a   1.000
_cell.length_b   1.000
_cell.length_c   1.000
_cell.angle_alpha   90.00
_cell.angle_beta   90.00
_cell.angle_gamma   90.00
#
_symmetry.space_group_name_H-M   'P 1'
#
loop_
_entity.id
_entity.type
_entity.pdbx_description
1 polymer ?
#
loop_
_entity_poly.entity_id
_entity_poly.type
_entity_poly.pdbx_seq_one_letter_code
_entity_poly.pdbx_strand_id
1 'polypeptide(L)'
;MKIQFRDLVFELVGEKILLTKCGYIQAPEGRTFVEVQICGENKNTHLGAKMARSSEGGKLIYLSHTQSDNCLEILQKTELIEVKTVFIGYENTNAVRVYTEVKNIADREIVLEEVSAFVACGIGERGIDSADELYFTRFLQSHHAECQPRRASFREWGLFRANAESQKRIAFANVGSWSTKEELPQGIIEDTKKGGFTMFQIESSASWYYEIADYAEKYYLYLGGPNSTFGGWGKALKNGESYRSLNVALAFGENLNQVVGEMTKYRRQISGKNALDAYLPSIFNEYMHLSWDCPSEEQTWRIAPMIAKTGVKYYVIDCAWHDEELSTKIYHYVGKWMESNERFPSGVRKTTDMLRSLGMKAGLWIEPEVIGIRCAEMLGFYDDSCFMQRNGKRLAVMNRHFLDYRNEKVRAYMTEVIRRMVEEYGADYIKCDYNQDCGVGTDYLAFCAGEGLEACADAFLSWMKEMTEKFPQVIFEGCSSGGMRMDYKTLSVYSLLSTSDQVDYLQYPYIAGNVLAAVIPEQAAVWSYPVGEVGARLPEEEAIKQTQENVPNERIAVNMINSFLGRMHLASHLERMNEQQLALVKEGVEYYDSLTNAKKAALPYFPCGFTVFGAENVAAGFKTENKIYLAVWCLKGEKQVKVPIQEGIKSVKLAYPSQTDTTFAYTEKQLCVTFQVDKNAAFFEIDF
;
A
#
# COMPACT_ATOMS: atom_id res chain seq x y z
N MET A 1 -35.15 -18.56 7.67
CA MET A 1 -33.94 -18.64 8.50
C MET A 1 -33.15 -17.35 8.31
N LYS A 2 -32.57 -16.82 9.38
CA LYS A 2 -31.76 -15.60 9.38
C LYS A 2 -30.39 -15.93 9.99
N ILE A 3 -29.34 -15.50 9.32
CA ILE A 3 -27.95 -15.65 9.77
C ILE A 3 -27.40 -14.24 9.96
N GLN A 4 -26.82 -13.97 11.12
CA GLN A 4 -26.14 -12.72 11.41
C GLN A 4 -24.67 -13.02 11.73
N PHE A 5 -23.76 -12.34 11.06
CA PHE A 5 -22.32 -12.39 11.30
C PHE A 5 -21.76 -10.98 11.30
N ARG A 6 -21.32 -10.50 12.48
CA ARG A 6 -20.91 -9.12 12.65
C ARG A 6 -22.02 -8.16 12.16
N ASP A 7 -21.68 -7.22 11.30
CA ASP A 7 -22.63 -6.26 10.70
C ASP A 7 -23.28 -6.76 9.39
N LEU A 8 -23.13 -8.04 9.07
CA LEU A 8 -23.76 -8.69 7.93
C LEU A 8 -24.99 -9.47 8.37
N VAL A 9 -26.07 -9.40 7.56
CA VAL A 9 -27.29 -10.19 7.79
C VAL A 9 -27.70 -10.86 6.49
N PHE A 10 -27.93 -12.16 6.58
CA PHE A 10 -28.39 -13.01 5.47
C PHE A 10 -29.74 -13.61 5.82
N GLU A 11 -30.63 -13.72 4.83
CA GLU A 11 -31.94 -14.34 5.01
C GLU A 11 -32.21 -15.38 3.93
N LEU A 12 -32.77 -16.51 4.34
CA LEU A 12 -33.20 -17.55 3.42
C LEU A 12 -34.58 -17.19 2.88
N VAL A 13 -34.65 -16.97 1.56
CA VAL A 13 -35.89 -16.66 0.83
C VAL A 13 -36.11 -17.73 -0.23
N GLY A 14 -37.12 -18.60 -0.01
CA GLY A 14 -37.25 -19.83 -0.79
C GLY A 14 -36.03 -20.73 -0.62
N GLU A 15 -35.38 -21.04 -1.71
CA GLU A 15 -34.14 -21.86 -1.73
C GLU A 15 -32.87 -21.02 -1.76
N LYS A 16 -32.95 -19.68 -1.71
CA LYS A 16 -31.78 -18.77 -1.85
C LYS A 16 -31.44 -18.11 -0.55
N ILE A 17 -30.17 -18.08 -0.21
CA ILE A 17 -29.63 -17.24 0.86
C ILE A 17 -29.21 -15.89 0.27
N LEU A 18 -29.77 -14.81 0.80
CA LEU A 18 -29.61 -13.46 0.26
C LEU A 18 -29.05 -12.53 1.34
N LEU A 19 -28.17 -11.62 0.96
CA LEU A 19 -27.65 -10.56 1.84
C LEU A 19 -28.72 -9.46 1.96
N THR A 20 -29.17 -9.19 3.19
CA THR A 20 -30.19 -8.16 3.49
C THR A 20 -29.61 -6.93 4.18
N LYS A 21 -28.43 -7.07 4.80
CA LYS A 21 -27.69 -5.95 5.43
C LYS A 21 -26.18 -6.15 5.31
N CYS A 22 -25.46 -5.07 5.01
CA CYS A 22 -24.00 -4.99 5.03
C CYS A 22 -23.59 -3.64 5.64
N GLY A 23 -23.32 -3.62 6.95
CA GLY A 23 -23.09 -2.38 7.69
C GLY A 23 -24.26 -1.40 7.57
N TYR A 24 -24.01 -0.25 6.95
CA TYR A 24 -25.03 0.78 6.69
C TYR A 24 -25.84 0.54 5.39
N ILE A 25 -25.39 -0.39 4.53
CA ILE A 25 -26.10 -0.77 3.30
C ILE A 25 -27.25 -1.72 3.69
N GLN A 26 -28.47 -1.40 3.24
CA GLN A 26 -29.67 -2.19 3.55
C GLN A 26 -30.45 -2.54 2.28
N ALA A 27 -30.71 -3.83 2.10
CA ALA A 27 -31.53 -4.39 1.03
C ALA A 27 -32.56 -5.37 1.63
N PRO A 28 -33.69 -4.88 2.21
CA PRO A 28 -34.65 -5.73 2.90
C PRO A 28 -35.19 -6.88 2.03
N GLU A 29 -35.29 -6.69 0.72
CA GLU A 29 -35.70 -7.72 -0.23
C GLU A 29 -34.59 -8.76 -0.49
N GLY A 30 -33.38 -8.50 0.00
CA GLY A 30 -32.21 -9.37 -0.21
C GLY A 30 -31.67 -9.40 -1.64
N ARG A 31 -30.40 -9.69 -1.79
CA ARG A 31 -29.74 -9.91 -3.10
C ARG A 31 -28.63 -10.94 -2.93
N THR A 32 -28.22 -11.55 -4.06
CA THR A 32 -27.02 -12.37 -4.08
C THR A 32 -25.80 -11.54 -3.69
N PHE A 33 -24.87 -12.17 -3.00
CA PHE A 33 -23.58 -11.59 -2.58
C PHE A 33 -22.40 -12.21 -3.30
N VAL A 34 -22.69 -13.04 -4.32
CA VAL A 34 -21.69 -13.68 -5.20
C VAL A 34 -22.17 -13.62 -6.64
N GLU A 35 -21.27 -13.24 -7.52
CA GLU A 35 -21.44 -13.30 -8.97
C GLU A 35 -20.34 -14.17 -9.58
N VAL A 36 -20.72 -15.11 -10.45
CA VAL A 36 -19.80 -15.99 -11.18
C VAL A 36 -20.29 -16.08 -12.63
N GLN A 37 -19.43 -15.71 -13.56
CA GLN A 37 -19.67 -15.88 -15.00
C GLN A 37 -18.85 -17.04 -15.53
N ILE A 38 -19.56 -17.99 -16.12
CA ILE A 38 -18.96 -19.11 -16.87
C ILE A 38 -19.00 -18.77 -18.35
N CYS A 39 -17.88 -19.03 -19.05
CA CYS A 39 -17.74 -18.77 -20.48
C CYS A 39 -18.81 -19.51 -21.30
N GLY A 40 -19.48 -18.77 -22.18
CA GLY A 40 -20.55 -19.28 -23.02
C GLY A 40 -21.90 -19.44 -22.33
N GLU A 41 -21.99 -19.30 -21.01
CA GLU A 41 -23.26 -19.33 -20.29
C GLU A 41 -23.98 -17.97 -20.36
N ASN A 42 -25.31 -18.00 -20.32
CA ASN A 42 -26.17 -16.82 -20.52
C ASN A 42 -26.00 -15.79 -19.40
N LYS A 43 -25.42 -14.64 -19.71
CA LYS A 43 -25.39 -13.47 -18.81
C LYS A 43 -26.74 -12.75 -18.85
N ASN A 44 -27.36 -12.54 -17.67
CA ASN A 44 -28.73 -12.04 -17.55
C ASN A 44 -28.82 -10.50 -17.58
N THR A 45 -27.97 -9.82 -18.30
CA THR A 45 -28.03 -8.37 -18.53
C THR A 45 -27.70 -8.01 -19.97
N HIS A 46 -28.42 -7.03 -20.51
CA HIS A 46 -28.13 -6.42 -21.80
C HIS A 46 -27.30 -5.12 -21.67
N LEU A 47 -26.92 -4.74 -20.44
CA LEU A 47 -26.29 -3.45 -20.14
C LEU A 47 -24.77 -3.51 -20.18
N GLY A 48 -24.21 -4.31 -21.08
CA GLY A 48 -22.79 -4.30 -21.36
C GLY A 48 -21.92 -4.92 -20.28
N ALA A 49 -20.85 -4.24 -19.88
CA ALA A 49 -19.76 -4.79 -19.07
C ALA A 49 -19.99 -4.73 -17.54
N LYS A 50 -21.23 -4.58 -17.08
CA LYS A 50 -21.55 -4.71 -15.65
C LYS A 50 -21.28 -6.14 -15.17
N MET A 51 -20.73 -6.28 -13.97
CA MET A 51 -20.41 -7.57 -13.35
C MET A 51 -21.60 -8.23 -12.66
N ALA A 52 -22.64 -7.47 -12.29
CA ALA A 52 -23.88 -8.04 -11.76
C ALA A 52 -24.68 -8.81 -12.82
N ARG A 53 -25.55 -9.73 -12.37
CA ARG A 53 -26.36 -10.63 -13.19
C ARG A 53 -25.55 -11.59 -14.06
N SER A 54 -24.49 -12.13 -13.48
CA SER A 54 -23.71 -13.21 -14.07
C SER A 54 -24.57 -14.46 -14.37
N SER A 55 -24.00 -15.40 -15.10
CA SER A 55 -24.71 -16.63 -15.51
C SER A 55 -25.16 -17.48 -14.30
N GLU A 56 -24.39 -17.46 -13.20
CA GLU A 56 -24.64 -18.34 -12.05
C GLU A 56 -25.16 -17.61 -10.81
N GLY A 57 -24.79 -16.33 -10.58
CA GLY A 57 -25.13 -15.61 -9.33
C GLY A 57 -26.62 -15.65 -8.95
N GLY A 58 -27.51 -15.46 -9.93
CA GLY A 58 -28.95 -15.53 -9.72
C GLY A 58 -29.54 -16.94 -9.57
N LYS A 59 -28.78 -18.00 -9.92
CA LYS A 59 -29.20 -19.41 -9.85
C LYS A 59 -28.76 -20.12 -8.57
N LEU A 60 -27.84 -19.52 -7.80
CA LEU A 60 -27.31 -20.13 -6.59
C LEU A 60 -28.43 -20.48 -5.60
N ILE A 61 -28.49 -21.75 -5.22
CA ILE A 61 -29.36 -22.27 -4.16
C ILE A 61 -28.54 -22.58 -2.91
N TYR A 62 -29.10 -22.29 -1.74
CA TYR A 62 -28.47 -22.55 -0.46
C TYR A 62 -28.41 -24.04 -0.16
N LEU A 63 -27.24 -24.50 0.33
CA LEU A 63 -27.04 -25.86 0.82
C LEU A 63 -26.92 -25.92 2.33
N SER A 64 -25.94 -25.20 2.87
CA SER A 64 -25.63 -25.21 4.29
C SER A 64 -24.80 -23.99 4.68
N HIS A 65 -24.62 -23.81 5.97
CA HIS A 65 -23.61 -22.90 6.52
C HIS A 65 -23.00 -23.48 7.79
N THR A 66 -21.78 -23.03 8.08
CA THR A 66 -21.14 -23.22 9.37
C THR A 66 -20.76 -21.87 9.95
N GLN A 67 -20.89 -21.69 11.24
CA GLN A 67 -20.58 -20.42 11.90
C GLN A 67 -19.89 -20.67 13.23
N SER A 68 -18.81 -19.91 13.46
CA SER A 68 -18.15 -19.73 14.74
C SER A 68 -18.11 -18.23 15.09
N ASP A 69 -17.47 -17.88 16.19
CA ASP A 69 -17.37 -16.46 16.60
C ASP A 69 -16.64 -15.60 15.56
N ASN A 70 -15.66 -16.17 14.85
CA ASN A 70 -14.79 -15.45 13.93
C ASN A 70 -14.85 -15.93 12.47
N CYS A 71 -15.73 -16.89 12.15
CA CYS A 71 -15.84 -17.39 10.79
C CYS A 71 -17.29 -17.79 10.48
N LEU A 72 -17.77 -17.35 9.32
CA LEU A 72 -19.01 -17.83 8.70
C LEU A 72 -18.68 -18.36 7.31
N GLU A 73 -19.04 -19.62 7.04
CA GLU A 73 -18.98 -20.21 5.72
C GLU A 73 -20.40 -20.46 5.21
N ILE A 74 -20.71 -20.03 4.01
CA ILE A 74 -21.99 -20.28 3.34
C ILE A 74 -21.72 -21.10 2.09
N LEU A 75 -22.38 -22.24 1.98
CA LEU A 75 -22.30 -23.15 0.83
C LEU A 75 -23.57 -23.05 -0.01
N GLN A 76 -23.38 -22.81 -1.29
CA GLN A 76 -24.41 -22.68 -2.32
C GLN A 76 -24.02 -23.51 -3.54
N LYS A 77 -24.96 -23.81 -4.43
CA LYS A 77 -24.66 -24.47 -5.71
C LYS A 77 -25.60 -24.04 -6.83
N THR A 78 -25.16 -24.31 -8.05
CA THR A 78 -26.01 -24.41 -9.24
C THR A 78 -25.89 -25.83 -9.82
N GLU A 79 -26.33 -26.06 -11.03
CA GLU A 79 -26.10 -27.33 -11.74
C GLU A 79 -24.63 -27.53 -12.13
N LEU A 80 -23.87 -26.43 -12.32
CA LEU A 80 -22.51 -26.45 -12.85
C LEU A 80 -21.44 -26.28 -11.78
N ILE A 81 -21.73 -25.51 -10.73
CA ILE A 81 -20.74 -25.15 -9.72
C ILE A 81 -21.27 -25.27 -8.29
N GLU A 82 -20.35 -25.54 -7.38
CA GLU A 82 -20.51 -25.33 -5.94
C GLU A 82 -19.72 -24.09 -5.53
N VAL A 83 -20.32 -23.24 -4.72
CA VAL A 83 -19.75 -21.97 -4.28
C VAL A 83 -19.73 -21.90 -2.77
N LYS A 84 -18.54 -21.74 -2.19
CA LYS A 84 -18.34 -21.51 -0.77
C LYS A 84 -17.86 -20.08 -0.57
N THR A 85 -18.64 -19.25 0.13
CA THR A 85 -18.21 -17.91 0.53
C THR A 85 -17.84 -17.91 1.99
N VAL A 86 -16.66 -17.41 2.30
CA VAL A 86 -16.08 -17.41 3.65
C VAL A 86 -15.94 -15.99 4.14
N PHE A 87 -16.52 -15.71 5.30
CA PHE A 87 -16.47 -14.43 6.01
C PHE A 87 -15.63 -14.60 7.28
N ILE A 88 -14.60 -13.80 7.46
CA ILE A 88 -13.68 -13.86 8.61
C ILE A 88 -13.78 -12.56 9.38
N GLY A 89 -14.15 -12.65 10.65
CA GLY A 89 -14.15 -11.55 11.60
C GLY A 89 -12.83 -11.48 12.36
N TYR A 90 -12.46 -10.29 12.79
CA TYR A 90 -11.23 -10.01 13.51
C TYR A 90 -11.53 -9.38 14.88
N GLU A 91 -10.58 -9.48 15.81
CA GLU A 91 -10.75 -8.94 17.16
C GLU A 91 -10.69 -7.41 17.15
N ASN A 92 -11.46 -6.79 18.05
CA ASN A 92 -11.46 -5.34 18.28
C ASN A 92 -11.73 -4.46 17.04
N THR A 93 -12.33 -5.03 16.00
CA THR A 93 -12.78 -4.31 14.80
C THR A 93 -14.09 -4.90 14.29
N ASN A 94 -14.88 -4.08 13.60
CA ASN A 94 -16.06 -4.52 12.88
C ASN A 94 -15.74 -4.99 11.45
N ALA A 95 -14.48 -4.91 11.04
CA ALA A 95 -14.07 -5.32 9.70
C ALA A 95 -14.30 -6.82 9.47
N VAL A 96 -14.74 -7.15 8.26
CA VAL A 96 -14.96 -8.52 7.81
C VAL A 96 -14.16 -8.74 6.53
N ARG A 97 -13.32 -9.78 6.53
CA ARG A 97 -12.61 -10.27 5.34
C ARG A 97 -13.45 -11.31 4.63
N VAL A 98 -13.52 -11.25 3.30
CA VAL A 98 -14.35 -12.16 2.49
C VAL A 98 -13.56 -12.70 1.32
N TYR A 99 -13.79 -13.97 0.98
CA TYR A 99 -13.40 -14.59 -0.29
C TYR A 99 -14.41 -15.64 -0.72
N THR A 100 -14.40 -15.97 -2.00
CA THR A 100 -15.26 -16.97 -2.62
C THR A 100 -14.44 -18.10 -3.24
N GLU A 101 -14.81 -19.35 -2.96
CA GLU A 101 -14.28 -20.55 -3.61
C GLU A 101 -15.35 -21.11 -4.57
N VAL A 102 -14.95 -21.38 -5.81
CA VAL A 102 -15.80 -21.95 -6.84
C VAL A 102 -15.26 -23.30 -7.26
N LYS A 103 -16.05 -24.36 -7.11
CA LYS A 103 -15.72 -25.73 -7.52
C LYS A 103 -16.56 -26.13 -8.71
N ASN A 104 -15.91 -26.67 -9.75
CA ASN A 104 -16.62 -27.27 -10.87
C ASN A 104 -17.22 -28.62 -10.45
N ILE A 105 -18.54 -28.75 -10.53
CA ILE A 105 -19.28 -30.00 -10.29
C ILE A 105 -19.97 -30.53 -11.55
N ALA A 106 -19.80 -29.84 -12.69
CA ALA A 106 -20.29 -30.33 -13.98
C ALA A 106 -19.50 -31.52 -14.48
N ASP A 107 -20.04 -32.31 -15.38
CA ASP A 107 -19.40 -33.45 -16.01
C ASP A 107 -18.38 -33.08 -17.12
N ARG A 108 -18.17 -31.78 -17.33
CA ARG A 108 -17.27 -31.18 -18.32
C ARG A 108 -16.33 -30.14 -17.72
N GLU A 109 -15.28 -29.82 -18.43
CA GLU A 109 -14.48 -28.63 -18.12
C GLU A 109 -15.32 -27.36 -18.30
N ILE A 110 -15.16 -26.41 -17.39
CA ILE A 110 -15.73 -25.05 -17.47
C ILE A 110 -14.62 -24.01 -17.41
N VAL A 111 -14.87 -22.85 -17.98
CA VAL A 111 -13.95 -21.71 -17.90
C VAL A 111 -14.66 -20.58 -17.15
N LEU A 112 -14.07 -20.18 -16.04
CA LEU A 112 -14.51 -19.00 -15.29
C LEU A 112 -13.99 -17.74 -15.99
N GLU A 113 -14.86 -16.78 -16.29
CA GLU A 113 -14.50 -15.47 -16.86
C GLU A 113 -14.56 -14.34 -15.82
N GLU A 114 -15.29 -14.57 -14.74
CA GLU A 114 -15.51 -13.60 -13.68
C GLU A 114 -15.88 -14.33 -12.39
N VAL A 115 -15.23 -13.97 -11.27
CA VAL A 115 -15.59 -14.42 -9.92
C VAL A 115 -15.50 -13.23 -8.98
N SER A 116 -16.63 -12.83 -8.40
CA SER A 116 -16.60 -11.85 -7.31
C SER A 116 -16.00 -12.47 -6.04
N ALA A 117 -15.21 -11.70 -5.30
CA ALA A 117 -14.94 -12.03 -3.92
C ALA A 117 -16.16 -11.71 -3.04
N PHE A 118 -16.84 -10.60 -3.34
CA PHE A 118 -18.04 -10.17 -2.64
C PHE A 118 -18.85 -9.14 -3.45
N VAL A 119 -20.18 -9.16 -3.27
CA VAL A 119 -21.10 -8.16 -3.81
C VAL A 119 -22.05 -7.68 -2.71
N ALA A 120 -22.21 -6.37 -2.57
CA ALA A 120 -23.18 -5.75 -1.69
C ALA A 120 -24.17 -4.89 -2.50
N CYS A 121 -25.41 -5.32 -2.61
CA CYS A 121 -26.47 -4.57 -3.26
C CYS A 121 -27.39 -3.92 -2.21
N GLY A 122 -27.90 -2.74 -2.49
CA GLY A 122 -28.85 -2.02 -1.62
C GLY A 122 -28.34 -0.67 -1.17
N ILE A 123 -27.31 -0.13 -1.80
CA ILE A 123 -26.84 1.24 -1.56
C ILE A 123 -27.91 2.21 -2.08
N GLY A 124 -28.28 3.22 -1.26
CA GLY A 124 -29.33 4.16 -1.54
C GLY A 124 -30.75 3.64 -1.27
N GLU A 125 -31.76 4.40 -1.68
CA GLU A 125 -33.15 4.06 -1.48
C GLU A 125 -33.82 3.59 -2.77
N ARG A 126 -34.63 2.53 -2.68
CA ARG A 126 -35.38 2.03 -3.83
C ARG A 126 -36.41 3.06 -4.29
N GLY A 127 -36.53 3.24 -5.60
CA GLY A 127 -37.50 4.17 -6.18
C GLY A 127 -37.09 5.64 -6.13
N ILE A 128 -35.98 5.98 -5.43
CA ILE A 128 -35.48 7.35 -5.23
C ILE A 128 -34.09 7.49 -5.79
N ASP A 129 -33.82 8.55 -6.56
CA ASP A 129 -32.47 8.89 -6.96
C ASP A 129 -31.74 9.59 -5.79
N SER A 130 -30.83 8.86 -5.18
CA SER A 130 -29.99 9.32 -4.06
C SER A 130 -28.54 9.68 -4.48
N ALA A 131 -28.30 9.86 -5.78
CA ALA A 131 -26.96 10.09 -6.31
C ALA A 131 -26.29 11.38 -5.78
N ASP A 132 -27.04 12.36 -5.30
CA ASP A 132 -26.51 13.57 -4.67
C ASP A 132 -26.22 13.40 -3.18
N GLU A 133 -26.78 12.39 -2.54
CA GLU A 133 -26.65 12.09 -1.10
C GLU A 133 -25.60 11.02 -0.81
N LEU A 134 -25.19 10.29 -1.86
CA LEU A 134 -24.18 9.25 -1.81
C LEU A 134 -22.86 9.78 -2.37
N TYR A 135 -21.80 9.64 -1.60
CA TYR A 135 -20.46 10.03 -2.01
C TYR A 135 -19.55 8.83 -2.10
N PHE A 136 -18.63 8.87 -3.06
CA PHE A 136 -17.58 7.90 -3.19
C PHE A 136 -16.22 8.58 -3.17
N THR A 137 -15.37 8.15 -2.25
CA THR A 137 -13.97 8.56 -2.20
C THR A 137 -13.11 7.49 -2.86
N ARG A 138 -12.47 7.85 -3.97
CA ARG A 138 -11.42 7.09 -4.64
C ARG A 138 -10.08 7.55 -4.12
N PHE A 139 -9.10 6.69 -4.13
CA PHE A 139 -7.71 7.02 -3.76
C PHE A 139 -6.85 6.95 -5.01
N LEU A 140 -6.72 8.10 -5.67
CA LEU A 140 -5.90 8.23 -6.86
C LEU A 140 -4.43 8.03 -6.51
N GLN A 141 -3.70 7.43 -7.41
CA GLN A 141 -2.32 7.04 -7.23
C GLN A 141 -1.52 7.40 -8.48
N SER A 142 -0.30 7.86 -8.28
CA SER A 142 0.67 8.07 -9.36
C SER A 142 2.05 8.10 -8.72
N HIS A 143 3.05 7.68 -9.45
CA HIS A 143 4.45 7.87 -9.04
C HIS A 143 4.71 9.35 -8.72
N HIS A 144 5.23 9.64 -7.52
CA HIS A 144 5.43 10.96 -6.92
C HIS A 144 4.15 11.73 -6.50
N ALA A 145 2.97 11.14 -6.61
CA ALA A 145 1.71 11.71 -6.14
C ALA A 145 0.79 10.59 -5.60
N GLU A 146 1.34 9.81 -4.68
CA GLU A 146 0.67 8.66 -4.10
C GLU A 146 -0.41 9.07 -3.12
N CYS A 147 -1.40 8.20 -2.96
CA CYS A 147 -2.49 8.28 -1.98
C CYS A 147 -3.25 9.61 -1.99
N GLN A 148 -3.80 10.00 -3.16
CA GLN A 148 -4.55 11.24 -3.32
C GLN A 148 -6.06 10.98 -3.33
N PRO A 149 -6.77 11.16 -2.19
CA PRO A 149 -8.20 10.91 -2.12
C PRO A 149 -9.00 11.96 -2.88
N ARG A 150 -9.98 11.50 -3.65
CA ARG A 150 -10.97 12.34 -4.33
C ARG A 150 -12.36 11.90 -3.93
N ARG A 151 -13.04 12.72 -3.14
CA ARG A 151 -14.43 12.57 -2.75
C ARG A 151 -15.34 13.34 -3.72
N ALA A 152 -16.32 12.65 -4.29
CA ALA A 152 -17.36 13.28 -5.11
C ALA A 152 -18.67 12.48 -4.98
N SER A 153 -19.81 13.11 -5.25
CA SER A 153 -21.11 12.44 -5.24
C SER A 153 -21.21 11.42 -6.38
N PHE A 154 -22.10 10.45 -6.24
CA PHE A 154 -22.37 9.49 -7.33
C PHE A 154 -22.76 10.21 -8.61
N ARG A 155 -23.51 11.33 -8.51
CA ARG A 155 -23.87 12.16 -9.66
C ARG A 155 -22.66 12.80 -10.33
N GLU A 156 -21.74 13.36 -9.56
CA GLU A 156 -20.48 13.95 -10.11
C GLU A 156 -19.62 12.89 -10.79
N TRP A 157 -19.64 11.64 -10.29
CA TRP A 157 -19.03 10.49 -10.96
C TRP A 157 -19.83 10.03 -12.20
N GLY A 158 -20.98 10.66 -12.47
CA GLY A 158 -21.86 10.38 -13.60
C GLY A 158 -22.78 9.17 -13.39
N LEU A 159 -22.91 8.67 -12.17
CA LEU A 159 -23.83 7.59 -11.82
C LEU A 159 -25.10 8.23 -11.19
N PHE A 160 -26.14 8.36 -11.98
CA PHE A 160 -27.46 8.81 -11.55
C PHE A 160 -28.52 7.94 -12.20
N ARG A 161 -29.66 7.84 -11.53
CA ARG A 161 -30.73 6.98 -11.99
C ARG A 161 -31.64 7.70 -12.95
N ALA A 162 -31.45 7.47 -14.24
CA ALA A 162 -32.34 7.95 -15.30
C ALA A 162 -33.49 6.96 -15.61
N ASN A 163 -33.32 5.70 -15.21
CA ASN A 163 -34.25 4.60 -15.35
C ASN A 163 -33.97 3.57 -14.23
N ALA A 164 -34.69 2.45 -14.19
CA ALA A 164 -34.47 1.35 -13.24
C ALA A 164 -33.04 0.80 -13.30
N GLU A 165 -32.42 0.84 -14.45
CA GLU A 165 -31.03 0.46 -14.71
C GLU A 165 -30.42 1.33 -15.79
N SER A 166 -29.12 1.64 -15.66
CA SER A 166 -28.34 2.38 -16.65
C SER A 166 -27.10 1.59 -17.08
N GLN A 167 -26.40 2.03 -18.12
CA GLN A 167 -25.11 1.45 -18.52
C GLN A 167 -23.92 2.02 -17.71
N LYS A 168 -24.11 3.13 -17.01
CA LYS A 168 -23.06 3.82 -16.28
C LYS A 168 -22.66 3.02 -15.05
N ARG A 169 -21.37 3.08 -14.75
CA ARG A 169 -20.75 2.58 -13.52
C ARG A 169 -19.63 3.51 -13.08
N ILE A 170 -19.33 3.53 -11.79
CA ILE A 170 -18.10 4.03 -11.21
C ILE A 170 -17.23 2.79 -11.02
N ALA A 171 -16.15 2.67 -11.76
CA ALA A 171 -15.34 1.46 -11.75
C ALA A 171 -13.87 1.76 -11.96
N PHE A 172 -13.01 0.86 -11.52
CA PHE A 172 -11.60 0.83 -11.85
C PHE A 172 -11.10 -0.61 -11.96
N ALA A 173 -10.20 -0.83 -12.91
CA ALA A 173 -9.47 -2.07 -13.12
C ALA A 173 -7.97 -1.79 -13.10
N ASN A 174 -7.26 -2.29 -12.11
CA ASN A 174 -5.81 -2.36 -12.21
C ASN A 174 -5.43 -3.58 -13.07
N VAL A 175 -4.55 -3.39 -14.04
CA VAL A 175 -4.05 -4.47 -14.90
C VAL A 175 -2.52 -4.41 -14.91
N GLY A 176 -1.87 -5.35 -14.26
CA GLY A 176 -0.41 -5.41 -14.21
C GLY A 176 0.12 -5.79 -12.84
N SER A 177 1.44 -5.87 -12.76
CA SER A 177 2.17 -6.24 -11.55
C SER A 177 2.42 -5.08 -10.58
N TRP A 178 2.20 -3.85 -10.99
CA TRP A 178 2.09 -2.70 -10.10
C TRP A 178 0.65 -2.56 -9.65
N SER A 179 0.32 -3.13 -8.49
CA SER A 179 -1.05 -3.26 -7.99
C SER A 179 -1.71 -1.92 -7.63
N THR A 180 -0.92 -0.86 -7.46
CA THR A 180 -1.41 0.46 -7.03
C THR A 180 -0.92 1.61 -7.90
N LYS A 181 -0.69 1.39 -9.20
CA LYS A 181 -0.07 2.41 -10.09
C LYS A 181 -0.95 3.62 -10.45
N GLU A 182 -2.27 3.45 -10.46
CA GLU A 182 -3.23 4.50 -10.83
C GLU A 182 -4.25 4.77 -9.74
N GLU A 183 -4.63 3.73 -8.99
CA GLU A 183 -5.50 3.83 -7.81
C GLU A 183 -5.08 2.82 -6.75
N LEU A 184 -5.38 3.14 -5.50
CA LEU A 184 -5.28 2.16 -4.42
C LEU A 184 -6.47 1.20 -4.47
N PRO A 185 -6.28 -0.09 -4.14
CA PRO A 185 -7.33 -1.11 -4.13
C PRO A 185 -8.28 -0.92 -2.93
N GLN A 186 -8.84 0.28 -2.79
CA GLN A 186 -9.73 0.66 -1.69
C GLN A 186 -10.65 1.81 -2.10
N GLY A 187 -11.72 1.98 -1.34
CA GLY A 187 -12.63 3.10 -1.51
C GLY A 187 -13.56 3.26 -0.31
N ILE A 188 -14.15 4.45 -0.18
CA ILE A 188 -15.11 4.77 0.89
C ILE A 188 -16.41 5.23 0.27
N ILE A 189 -17.51 4.56 0.60
CA ILE A 189 -18.88 4.98 0.30
C ILE A 189 -19.45 5.65 1.54
N GLU A 190 -20.01 6.85 1.37
CA GLU A 190 -20.66 7.64 2.41
C GLU A 190 -22.13 7.90 2.02
N ASP A 191 -23.04 7.64 2.94
CA ASP A 191 -24.44 8.02 2.84
C ASP A 191 -24.68 9.22 3.76
N THR A 192 -24.80 10.42 3.19
CA THR A 192 -24.96 11.66 3.97
C THR A 192 -26.37 11.83 4.52
N LYS A 193 -27.37 11.12 3.98
CA LYS A 193 -28.78 11.19 4.40
C LYS A 193 -29.05 10.29 5.59
N LYS A 194 -28.63 9.02 5.50
CA LYS A 194 -28.85 8.02 6.55
C LYS A 194 -27.74 8.04 7.60
N GLY A 195 -26.64 8.67 7.28
CA GLY A 195 -25.38 8.57 8.00
C GLY A 195 -24.69 7.23 7.74
N GLY A 196 -23.38 7.19 7.91
CA GLY A 196 -22.59 5.97 7.81
C GLY A 196 -21.63 5.90 6.63
N PHE A 197 -20.54 5.26 6.90
CA PHE A 197 -19.41 5.05 6.00
C PHE A 197 -19.15 3.56 5.86
N THR A 198 -18.93 3.13 4.63
CA THR A 198 -18.45 1.77 4.31
C THR A 198 -17.15 1.89 3.56
N MET A 199 -16.06 1.38 4.14
CA MET A 199 -14.76 1.30 3.48
C MET A 199 -14.51 -0.12 3.00
N PHE A 200 -14.02 -0.28 1.78
CA PHE A 200 -13.56 -1.57 1.27
C PHE A 200 -12.06 -1.55 0.95
N GLN A 201 -11.47 -2.73 0.96
CA GLN A 201 -10.10 -3.02 0.55
C GLN A 201 -10.07 -4.29 -0.27
N ILE A 202 -9.29 -4.30 -1.36
CA ILE A 202 -9.01 -5.48 -2.19
C ILE A 202 -7.55 -5.89 -1.97
N GLU A 203 -7.31 -7.16 -1.67
CA GLU A 203 -5.96 -7.67 -1.35
C GLU A 203 -5.40 -8.42 -2.56
N SER A 204 -4.77 -7.67 -3.44
CA SER A 204 -4.11 -8.19 -4.65
C SER A 204 -2.77 -7.52 -4.87
N SER A 205 -1.74 -8.30 -5.10
CA SER A 205 -0.40 -7.82 -5.51
C SER A 205 -0.25 -7.71 -7.03
N ALA A 206 -1.35 -7.82 -7.77
CA ALA A 206 -1.41 -7.77 -9.24
C ALA A 206 -2.69 -7.08 -9.71
N SER A 207 -3.38 -7.66 -10.68
CA SER A 207 -4.63 -7.11 -11.22
C SER A 207 -5.80 -7.28 -10.24
N TRP A 208 -6.71 -6.31 -10.22
CA TRP A 208 -7.93 -6.31 -9.43
C TRP A 208 -8.99 -5.39 -10.04
N TYR A 209 -10.24 -5.55 -9.58
CA TYR A 209 -11.37 -4.80 -10.10
C TYR A 209 -12.41 -4.46 -9.01
N TYR A 210 -12.99 -3.26 -9.09
CA TYR A 210 -14.22 -2.92 -8.40
C TYR A 210 -15.18 -2.16 -9.31
N GLU A 211 -16.47 -2.23 -9.02
CA GLU A 211 -17.46 -1.32 -9.61
C GLU A 211 -18.59 -0.98 -8.64
N ILE A 212 -19.09 0.23 -8.77
CA ILE A 212 -20.38 0.69 -8.21
C ILE A 212 -21.28 1.01 -9.38
N ALA A 213 -22.46 0.39 -9.43
CA ALA A 213 -23.43 0.60 -10.49
C ALA A 213 -24.86 0.38 -9.97
N ASP A 214 -25.86 0.68 -10.80
CA ASP A 214 -27.25 0.45 -10.44
C ASP A 214 -27.71 -0.94 -10.82
N TYR A 215 -28.61 -1.48 -9.98
CA TYR A 215 -29.27 -2.76 -10.15
C TYR A 215 -30.63 -2.76 -9.47
N ALA A 216 -31.69 -3.05 -10.22
CA ALA A 216 -33.04 -3.14 -9.69
C ALA A 216 -33.44 -1.96 -8.77
N GLU A 217 -33.20 -0.74 -9.25
CA GLU A 217 -33.52 0.53 -8.58
C GLU A 217 -32.68 0.87 -7.33
N LYS A 218 -31.55 0.18 -7.13
CA LYS A 218 -30.56 0.47 -6.09
C LYS A 218 -29.15 0.42 -6.69
N TYR A 219 -28.19 0.92 -5.94
CA TYR A 219 -26.79 0.75 -6.31
C TYR A 219 -26.20 -0.50 -5.63
N TYR A 220 -25.16 -1.08 -6.24
CA TYR A 220 -24.39 -2.17 -5.68
C TYR A 220 -22.90 -1.86 -5.73
N LEU A 221 -22.14 -2.49 -4.86
CA LEU A 221 -20.70 -2.57 -4.86
C LEU A 221 -20.29 -3.99 -5.24
N TYR A 222 -19.46 -4.13 -6.27
CA TYR A 222 -18.80 -5.38 -6.66
C TYR A 222 -17.31 -5.28 -6.35
N LEU A 223 -16.74 -6.30 -5.73
CA LEU A 223 -15.34 -6.42 -5.41
C LEU A 223 -14.80 -7.75 -5.92
N GLY A 224 -13.72 -7.72 -6.71
CA GLY A 224 -13.16 -8.95 -7.30
C GLY A 224 -11.75 -8.80 -7.83
N GLY A 225 -11.26 -9.91 -8.39
CA GLY A 225 -10.03 -9.99 -9.13
C GLY A 225 -10.16 -9.48 -10.57
N PRO A 226 -9.14 -9.71 -11.39
CA PRO A 226 -9.24 -9.50 -12.83
C PRO A 226 -10.37 -10.39 -13.40
N ASN A 227 -10.82 -10.04 -14.58
CA ASN A 227 -11.85 -10.79 -15.32
C ASN A 227 -11.54 -10.77 -16.82
N SER A 228 -12.35 -11.45 -17.61
CA SER A 228 -12.11 -11.56 -19.06
C SER A 228 -12.11 -10.22 -19.78
N THR A 229 -12.95 -9.26 -19.31
CA THR A 229 -13.02 -7.91 -19.88
C THR A 229 -11.85 -7.03 -19.42
N PHE A 230 -11.46 -7.17 -18.16
CA PHE A 230 -10.42 -6.34 -17.52
C PHE A 230 -9.34 -7.24 -16.91
N GLY A 231 -8.15 -7.22 -17.50
CA GLY A 231 -7.01 -8.01 -17.09
C GLY A 231 -6.77 -9.28 -17.91
N GLY A 232 -7.62 -9.57 -18.91
CA GLY A 232 -7.45 -10.74 -19.77
C GLY A 232 -7.38 -12.04 -18.96
N TRP A 233 -8.27 -12.18 -17.96
CA TRP A 233 -8.28 -13.28 -17.02
C TRP A 233 -9.39 -14.28 -17.33
N GLY A 234 -9.08 -15.53 -17.17
CA GLY A 234 -10.00 -16.65 -17.14
C GLY A 234 -9.34 -17.84 -16.48
N LYS A 235 -10.14 -18.78 -15.98
CA LYS A 235 -9.64 -19.97 -15.29
C LYS A 235 -10.39 -21.21 -15.77
N ALA A 236 -9.68 -22.11 -16.45
CA ALA A 236 -10.22 -23.43 -16.79
C ALA A 236 -10.21 -24.32 -15.54
N LEU A 237 -11.34 -24.98 -15.26
CA LEU A 237 -11.51 -25.95 -14.19
C LEU A 237 -12.07 -27.25 -14.75
N LYS A 238 -11.36 -28.35 -14.55
CA LYS A 238 -11.88 -29.70 -14.78
C LYS A 238 -12.89 -30.07 -13.69
N ASN A 239 -13.69 -31.11 -13.93
CA ASN A 239 -14.58 -31.63 -12.89
C ASN A 239 -13.81 -31.89 -11.57
N GLY A 240 -14.33 -31.35 -10.47
CA GLY A 240 -13.76 -31.46 -9.14
C GLY A 240 -12.69 -30.43 -8.80
N GLU A 241 -12.14 -29.69 -9.77
CA GLU A 241 -11.17 -28.62 -9.52
C GLU A 241 -11.85 -27.36 -8.97
N SER A 242 -11.10 -26.57 -8.21
CA SER A 242 -11.58 -25.36 -7.55
C SER A 242 -10.69 -24.16 -7.84
N TYR A 243 -11.30 -22.98 -7.81
CA TYR A 243 -10.63 -21.68 -7.79
C TYR A 243 -11.05 -20.90 -6.56
N ARG A 244 -10.10 -20.22 -5.93
CA ARG A 244 -10.33 -19.31 -4.82
C ARG A 244 -10.05 -17.88 -5.26
N SER A 245 -11.03 -16.98 -5.09
CA SER A 245 -10.86 -15.55 -5.37
C SER A 245 -9.80 -14.92 -4.46
N LEU A 246 -9.34 -13.71 -4.82
CA LEU A 246 -8.61 -12.86 -3.89
C LEU A 246 -9.47 -12.53 -2.65
N ASN A 247 -8.82 -12.02 -1.60
CA ASN A 247 -9.53 -11.52 -0.44
C ASN A 247 -9.99 -10.07 -0.65
N VAL A 248 -11.12 -9.73 -0.06
CA VAL A 248 -11.56 -8.35 0.13
C VAL A 248 -11.92 -8.13 1.59
N ALA A 249 -11.86 -6.90 2.05
CA ALA A 249 -12.31 -6.55 3.40
C ALA A 249 -13.28 -5.36 3.36
N LEU A 250 -14.24 -5.35 4.28
CA LEU A 250 -15.16 -4.24 4.49
C LEU A 250 -15.07 -3.80 5.95
N ALA A 251 -15.10 -2.49 6.18
CA ALA A 251 -15.20 -1.89 7.51
C ALA A 251 -16.29 -0.82 7.51
N PHE A 252 -16.86 -0.54 8.67
CA PHE A 252 -17.99 0.35 8.83
C PHE A 252 -17.73 1.40 9.90
N GLY A 253 -18.28 2.62 9.74
CA GLY A 253 -18.12 3.71 10.69
C GLY A 253 -19.17 4.78 10.56
N GLU A 254 -19.40 5.56 11.62
CA GLU A 254 -20.31 6.71 11.62
C GLU A 254 -19.68 7.97 11.03
N ASN A 255 -18.34 7.99 10.93
CA ASN A 255 -17.58 9.08 10.37
C ASN A 255 -16.27 8.57 9.75
N LEU A 256 -15.57 9.46 9.04
CA LEU A 256 -14.34 9.16 8.33
C LEU A 256 -13.26 8.55 9.23
N ASN A 257 -13.00 9.17 10.38
CA ASN A 257 -11.95 8.70 11.30
C ASN A 257 -12.26 7.31 11.85
N GLN A 258 -13.52 7.02 12.13
CA GLN A 258 -13.95 5.73 12.65
C GLN A 258 -13.79 4.62 11.57
N VAL A 259 -14.28 4.84 10.35
CA VAL A 259 -14.20 3.79 9.32
C VAL A 259 -12.76 3.48 8.92
N VAL A 260 -11.89 4.49 8.82
CA VAL A 260 -10.45 4.30 8.58
C VAL A 260 -9.79 3.63 9.79
N GLY A 261 -10.21 4.00 11.00
CA GLY A 261 -9.75 3.36 12.24
C GLY A 261 -10.09 1.88 12.31
N GLU A 262 -11.31 1.47 11.97
CA GLU A 262 -11.71 0.06 11.92
C GLU A 262 -10.90 -0.73 10.88
N MET A 263 -10.69 -0.16 9.70
CA MET A 263 -9.82 -0.76 8.68
C MET A 263 -8.36 -0.84 9.14
N THR A 264 -7.86 0.14 9.89
CA THR A 264 -6.49 0.13 10.45
C THR A 264 -6.31 -0.99 11.49
N LYS A 265 -7.30 -1.20 12.37
CA LYS A 265 -7.29 -2.32 13.34
C LYS A 265 -7.24 -3.67 12.64
N TYR A 266 -7.99 -3.82 11.56
CA TYR A 266 -7.96 -5.00 10.70
C TYR A 266 -6.59 -5.20 10.06
N ARG A 267 -6.05 -4.17 9.41
CA ARG A 267 -4.75 -4.18 8.74
C ARG A 267 -3.62 -4.63 9.65
N ARG A 268 -3.62 -4.18 10.92
CA ARG A 268 -2.64 -4.61 11.93
C ARG A 268 -2.67 -6.10 12.22
N GLN A 269 -3.80 -6.78 12.03
CA GLN A 269 -3.91 -8.22 12.27
C GLN A 269 -3.43 -9.05 11.09
N ILE A 270 -3.45 -8.48 9.88
CA ILE A 270 -3.02 -9.16 8.65
C ILE A 270 -1.66 -8.72 8.13
N SER A 271 -1.06 -7.67 8.69
CA SER A 271 0.25 -7.13 8.28
C SER A 271 1.39 -8.11 8.52
N GLY A 272 2.41 -8.04 7.68
CA GLY A 272 3.70 -8.70 7.91
C GLY A 272 4.30 -8.25 9.24
N LYS A 273 4.91 -9.17 9.97
CA LYS A 273 5.46 -8.90 11.31
C LYS A 273 6.88 -9.42 11.41
N ASN A 274 7.74 -8.59 11.98
CA ASN A 274 9.10 -8.95 12.39
C ASN A 274 9.31 -8.52 13.85
N ALA A 275 10.04 -9.30 14.64
CA ALA A 275 10.33 -8.95 16.03
C ALA A 275 11.08 -7.62 16.15
N LEU A 276 11.89 -7.25 15.14
CA LEU A 276 12.63 -5.99 15.07
C LEU A 276 11.71 -4.77 14.91
N ASP A 277 10.47 -4.95 14.41
CA ASP A 277 9.47 -3.88 14.33
C ASP A 277 8.92 -3.47 15.70
N ALA A 278 9.31 -4.17 16.77
CA ALA A 278 8.99 -3.74 18.13
C ALA A 278 9.46 -2.30 18.42
N TYR A 279 10.54 -1.87 17.78
CA TYR A 279 11.18 -0.57 17.98
C TYR A 279 10.95 0.43 16.85
N LEU A 280 10.37 0.01 15.70
CA LEU A 280 10.20 0.82 14.49
C LEU A 280 11.45 1.65 14.15
N PRO A 281 12.62 1.02 13.98
CA PRO A 281 13.88 1.76 13.93
C PRO A 281 13.93 2.79 12.80
N SER A 282 14.57 3.93 13.08
CA SER A 282 14.88 4.96 12.09
C SER A 282 15.97 4.46 11.14
N ILE A 283 15.85 4.82 9.87
CA ILE A 283 16.69 4.35 8.77
C ILE A 283 17.32 5.56 8.09
N PHE A 284 18.60 5.50 7.77
CA PHE A 284 19.24 6.35 6.80
C PHE A 284 19.51 5.53 5.54
N ASN A 285 19.05 6.02 4.40
CA ASN A 285 19.29 5.40 3.11
C ASN A 285 20.05 6.39 2.22
N GLU A 286 21.17 5.96 1.63
CA GLU A 286 22.06 6.85 0.90
C GLU A 286 21.64 7.16 -0.54
N TYR A 287 20.45 6.72 -1.00
CA TYR A 287 20.03 6.93 -2.38
C TYR A 287 19.63 8.36 -2.67
N MET A 288 18.49 8.80 -2.11
CA MET A 288 17.83 10.06 -2.46
C MET A 288 18.66 11.29 -2.07
N HIS A 289 18.92 12.17 -3.03
CA HIS A 289 19.68 13.41 -2.88
C HIS A 289 21.09 13.19 -2.32
N LEU A 290 21.68 12.01 -2.51
CA LEU A 290 23.02 11.67 -2.07
C LEU A 290 23.75 10.86 -3.15
N SER A 291 23.76 9.52 -3.08
CA SER A 291 24.52 8.68 -4.02
C SER A 291 23.79 8.41 -5.33
N TRP A 292 22.45 8.43 -5.33
CA TRP A 292 21.66 7.97 -6.46
C TRP A 292 22.17 6.60 -6.95
N ASP A 293 22.47 6.44 -8.24
CA ASP A 293 22.98 5.21 -8.83
C ASP A 293 24.50 5.01 -8.64
N CYS A 294 25.16 5.77 -7.76
CA CYS A 294 26.61 5.80 -7.62
C CYS A 294 27.13 5.63 -6.18
N PRO A 295 26.66 4.62 -5.41
CA PRO A 295 27.25 4.35 -4.10
C PRO A 295 28.69 3.90 -4.23
N SER A 296 29.53 4.23 -3.23
CA SER A 296 30.91 3.77 -3.16
C SER A 296 31.40 3.63 -1.73
N GLU A 297 32.38 2.74 -1.53
CA GLU A 297 33.04 2.57 -0.24
C GLU A 297 33.59 3.89 0.29
N GLU A 298 34.25 4.68 -0.55
CA GLU A 298 34.86 5.97 -0.18
C GLU A 298 33.77 6.94 0.34
N GLN A 299 32.64 7.08 -0.38
CA GLN A 299 31.55 7.96 0.01
C GLN A 299 30.93 7.49 1.31
N THR A 300 30.55 6.21 1.41
CA THR A 300 29.91 5.65 2.60
C THR A 300 30.81 5.83 3.83
N TRP A 301 32.11 5.56 3.72
CA TRP A 301 33.07 5.71 4.82
C TRP A 301 33.25 7.16 5.26
N ARG A 302 33.18 8.09 4.33
CA ARG A 302 33.29 9.53 4.60
C ARG A 302 32.09 10.07 5.37
N ILE A 303 30.88 9.68 5.00
CA ILE A 303 29.65 10.27 5.54
C ILE A 303 29.11 9.55 6.78
N ALA A 304 29.26 8.23 6.87
CA ALA A 304 28.68 7.42 7.94
C ALA A 304 29.00 7.89 9.37
N PRO A 305 30.22 8.37 9.69
CA PRO A 305 30.51 8.88 11.03
C PRO A 305 29.66 10.08 11.45
N MET A 306 29.24 10.93 10.50
CA MET A 306 28.37 12.06 10.78
C MET A 306 26.91 11.61 10.90
N ILE A 307 26.49 10.69 10.03
CA ILE A 307 25.14 10.10 10.10
C ILE A 307 24.90 9.40 11.44
N ALA A 308 25.90 8.66 11.94
CA ALA A 308 25.82 8.01 13.25
C ALA A 308 25.52 8.99 14.41
N LYS A 309 25.98 10.25 14.34
CA LYS A 309 25.71 11.29 15.33
C LYS A 309 24.23 11.71 15.41
N THR A 310 23.46 11.46 14.36
CA THR A 310 22.01 11.74 14.36
C THR A 310 21.21 10.76 15.21
N GLY A 311 21.79 9.57 15.51
CA GLY A 311 21.15 8.53 16.31
C GLY A 311 20.30 7.53 15.50
N VAL A 312 20.31 7.59 14.15
CA VAL A 312 19.64 6.59 13.30
C VAL A 312 20.16 5.19 13.58
N LYS A 313 19.30 4.19 13.40
CA LYS A 313 19.61 2.80 13.78
C LYS A 313 20.16 1.96 12.63
N TYR A 314 19.79 2.29 11.40
CA TYR A 314 20.19 1.56 10.20
C TYR A 314 20.78 2.52 9.16
N TYR A 315 21.81 2.04 8.44
CA TYR A 315 22.36 2.66 7.25
C TYR A 315 22.20 1.72 6.08
N VAL A 316 21.49 2.13 5.03
CA VAL A 316 21.18 1.31 3.84
C VAL A 316 21.98 1.81 2.65
N ILE A 317 22.83 0.94 2.10
CA ILE A 317 23.47 1.10 0.81
C ILE A 317 22.45 0.67 -0.25
N ASP A 318 22.00 1.62 -1.05
CA ASP A 318 20.94 1.39 -2.03
C ASP A 318 21.49 0.81 -3.33
N CYS A 319 20.80 0.95 -4.45
CA CYS A 319 21.11 0.31 -5.72
C CYS A 319 22.55 0.54 -6.20
N ALA A 320 23.03 -0.28 -7.14
CA ALA A 320 24.34 -0.25 -7.79
C ALA A 320 25.55 -0.76 -6.98
N TRP A 321 25.41 -1.14 -5.71
CA TRP A 321 26.52 -1.75 -4.95
C TRP A 321 27.11 -3.02 -5.62
N HIS A 322 26.34 -3.66 -6.50
CA HIS A 322 26.63 -4.89 -7.23
C HIS A 322 27.13 -4.66 -8.68
N ASP A 323 27.21 -3.41 -9.14
CA ASP A 323 27.49 -3.10 -10.55
C ASP A 323 28.95 -2.72 -10.78
N GLU A 324 29.64 -3.48 -11.63
CA GLU A 324 31.02 -3.24 -12.03
C GLU A 324 31.16 -2.06 -13.00
N GLU A 325 30.11 -1.67 -13.71
CA GLU A 325 30.13 -0.50 -14.58
C GLU A 325 29.79 0.75 -13.76
N LEU A 326 30.69 1.71 -13.71
CA LEU A 326 30.47 3.03 -13.10
C LEU A 326 29.55 3.91 -13.95
N SER A 327 28.56 3.31 -14.63
CA SER A 327 27.62 4.00 -15.51
C SER A 327 26.27 4.15 -14.84
N THR A 328 25.45 5.09 -15.33
CA THR A 328 24.05 5.27 -14.93
C THR A 328 23.11 4.19 -15.51
N LYS A 329 23.63 3.09 -16.03
CA LYS A 329 22.86 1.99 -16.66
C LYS A 329 22.83 0.73 -15.80
N ILE A 330 22.94 0.88 -14.51
CA ILE A 330 23.01 -0.22 -13.53
C ILE A 330 21.89 -1.25 -13.72
N TYR A 331 20.69 -0.80 -14.04
CA TYR A 331 19.53 -1.65 -14.22
C TYR A 331 19.62 -2.63 -15.39
N HIS A 332 20.55 -2.41 -16.34
CA HIS A 332 20.80 -3.36 -17.42
C HIS A 332 21.58 -4.60 -16.95
N TYR A 333 22.22 -4.53 -15.78
CA TYR A 333 23.13 -5.55 -15.23
C TYR A 333 22.60 -6.24 -13.96
N VAL A 334 21.42 -5.87 -13.46
CA VAL A 334 20.82 -6.52 -12.29
C VAL A 334 20.63 -8.03 -12.50
N GLY A 335 20.78 -8.81 -11.43
CA GLY A 335 20.49 -10.25 -11.47
C GLY A 335 21.53 -11.15 -10.82
N LYS A 336 22.82 -10.84 -10.92
CA LYS A 336 23.90 -11.65 -10.33
C LYS A 336 24.05 -11.43 -8.82
N TRP A 337 23.86 -10.22 -8.36
CA TRP A 337 23.88 -9.81 -6.96
C TRP A 337 25.21 -10.17 -6.23
N MET A 338 26.32 -9.96 -6.93
CA MET A 338 27.66 -10.04 -6.37
C MET A 338 28.18 -8.62 -6.14
N GLU A 339 29.01 -8.43 -5.11
CA GLU A 339 29.62 -7.13 -4.80
C GLU A 339 30.52 -6.64 -5.94
N SER A 340 30.50 -5.33 -6.17
CA SER A 340 31.38 -4.67 -7.12
C SER A 340 32.74 -4.37 -6.51
N ASN A 341 33.81 -4.87 -7.11
CA ASN A 341 35.17 -4.56 -6.69
C ASN A 341 35.58 -3.11 -7.03
N GLU A 342 34.97 -2.53 -8.06
CA GLU A 342 35.23 -1.13 -8.45
C GLU A 342 34.61 -0.15 -7.43
N ARG A 343 33.41 -0.44 -6.92
CA ARG A 343 32.73 0.41 -5.98
C ARG A 343 33.09 0.14 -4.53
N PHE A 344 33.34 -1.10 -4.19
CA PHE A 344 33.72 -1.57 -2.84
C PHE A 344 35.04 -2.38 -2.88
N PRO A 345 36.17 -1.76 -3.14
CA PRO A 345 37.45 -2.47 -3.32
C PRO A 345 37.93 -3.24 -2.10
N SER A 346 37.47 -2.91 -0.92
CA SER A 346 37.74 -3.67 0.32
C SER A 346 36.65 -4.74 0.61
N GLY A 347 35.64 -4.84 -0.23
CA GLY A 347 34.47 -5.71 -0.08
C GLY A 347 33.33 -5.07 0.73
N VAL A 348 32.09 -5.37 0.35
CA VAL A 348 30.88 -4.88 1.02
C VAL A 348 30.86 -5.26 2.50
N ARG A 349 31.35 -6.45 2.86
CA ARG A 349 31.42 -6.91 4.25
C ARG A 349 32.20 -5.95 5.14
N LYS A 350 33.34 -5.42 4.67
CA LYS A 350 34.13 -4.49 5.44
C LYS A 350 33.39 -3.18 5.68
N THR A 351 32.64 -2.71 4.69
CA THR A 351 31.80 -1.52 4.84
C THR A 351 30.65 -1.74 5.83
N THR A 352 29.96 -2.88 5.76
CA THR A 352 28.90 -3.19 6.74
C THR A 352 29.44 -3.36 8.17
N ASP A 353 30.65 -3.93 8.34
CA ASP A 353 31.30 -4.03 9.64
C ASP A 353 31.74 -2.64 10.16
N MET A 354 32.18 -1.73 9.30
CA MET A 354 32.48 -0.34 9.66
C MET A 354 31.20 0.38 10.15
N LEU A 355 30.05 0.22 9.46
CA LEU A 355 28.77 0.79 9.88
C LEU A 355 28.36 0.29 11.27
N ARG A 356 28.56 -1.02 11.55
CA ARG A 356 28.31 -1.60 12.87
C ARG A 356 29.25 -1.05 13.95
N SER A 357 30.50 -0.78 13.61
CA SER A 357 31.45 -0.16 14.54
C SER A 357 31.03 1.25 14.97
N LEU A 358 30.23 1.93 14.15
CA LEU A 358 29.61 3.23 14.44
C LEU A 358 28.27 3.13 15.17
N GLY A 359 27.81 1.91 15.51
CA GLY A 359 26.56 1.66 16.23
C GLY A 359 25.31 1.58 15.35
N MET A 360 25.46 1.55 14.03
CA MET A 360 24.37 1.37 13.06
C MET A 360 24.37 -0.06 12.53
N LYS A 361 23.19 -0.61 12.23
CA LYS A 361 23.03 -1.82 11.44
C LYS A 361 23.11 -1.49 9.95
N ALA A 362 23.48 -2.48 9.12
CA ALA A 362 23.73 -2.28 7.70
C ALA A 362 22.59 -2.88 6.85
N GLY A 363 22.22 -2.17 5.80
CA GLY A 363 21.24 -2.64 4.80
C GLY A 363 21.77 -2.61 3.38
N LEU A 364 21.19 -3.46 2.53
CA LEU A 364 21.48 -3.55 1.10
C LEU A 364 20.17 -3.56 0.30
N TRP A 365 20.27 -3.11 -0.95
CA TRP A 365 19.18 -3.09 -1.93
C TRP A 365 19.25 -4.29 -2.90
N ILE A 366 18.09 -4.74 -3.38
CA ILE A 366 17.96 -5.78 -4.40
C ILE A 366 16.71 -5.56 -5.24
N GLU A 367 16.73 -5.99 -6.52
CA GLU A 367 15.56 -6.08 -7.39
C GLU A 367 15.30 -7.56 -7.74
N PRO A 368 14.63 -8.34 -6.87
CA PRO A 368 14.69 -9.81 -6.91
C PRO A 368 13.90 -10.44 -8.06
N GLU A 369 12.98 -9.73 -8.69
CA GLU A 369 12.05 -10.28 -9.66
C GLU A 369 12.51 -10.12 -11.13
N VAL A 370 13.70 -9.57 -11.36
CA VAL A 370 14.13 -9.25 -12.72
C VAL A 370 15.59 -9.59 -12.99
N ILE A 371 15.92 -9.76 -14.28
CA ILE A 371 17.28 -9.89 -14.80
C ILE A 371 17.48 -8.83 -15.89
N GLY A 372 18.54 -8.02 -15.76
CA GLY A 372 18.91 -7.03 -16.77
C GLY A 372 19.34 -7.67 -18.09
N ILE A 373 18.95 -7.05 -19.21
CA ILE A 373 19.24 -7.61 -20.56
C ILE A 373 20.72 -7.73 -20.92
N ARG A 374 21.60 -7.10 -20.13
CA ARG A 374 23.06 -7.19 -20.30
C ARG A 374 23.74 -8.06 -19.23
N CYS A 375 22.99 -8.63 -18.31
CA CYS A 375 23.52 -9.59 -17.35
C CYS A 375 23.74 -10.95 -17.99
N ALA A 376 24.74 -11.03 -18.91
CA ALA A 376 25.00 -12.17 -19.76
C ALA A 376 25.17 -13.49 -18.98
N GLU A 377 25.80 -13.43 -17.82
CA GLU A 377 26.03 -14.58 -16.95
C GLU A 377 24.70 -15.19 -16.48
N MET A 378 23.77 -14.36 -15.99
CA MET A 378 22.48 -14.85 -15.51
C MET A 378 21.54 -15.23 -16.64
N LEU A 379 21.61 -14.55 -17.79
CA LEU A 379 20.88 -14.92 -18.98
C LEU A 379 21.37 -16.25 -19.58
N GLY A 380 22.61 -16.62 -19.35
CA GLY A 380 23.18 -17.93 -19.70
C GLY A 380 22.90 -19.01 -18.64
N PHE A 381 22.80 -18.61 -17.36
CA PHE A 381 22.47 -19.52 -16.25
C PHE A 381 21.01 -20.00 -16.30
N TYR A 382 20.07 -19.12 -16.60
CA TYR A 382 18.64 -19.42 -16.67
C TYR A 382 18.20 -19.79 -18.09
N ASP A 383 17.50 -20.90 -18.24
CA ASP A 383 16.77 -21.23 -19.45
C ASP A 383 15.43 -20.48 -19.52
N ASP A 384 14.73 -20.59 -20.67
CA ASP A 384 13.48 -19.85 -20.92
C ASP A 384 12.37 -20.17 -19.92
N SER A 385 12.36 -21.37 -19.32
CA SER A 385 11.36 -21.75 -18.32
C SER A 385 11.45 -20.96 -17.01
N CYS A 386 12.56 -20.27 -16.77
CA CYS A 386 12.78 -19.43 -15.61
C CYS A 386 12.19 -18.02 -15.76
N PHE A 387 11.66 -17.68 -16.93
CA PHE A 387 11.16 -16.33 -17.23
C PHE A 387 9.66 -16.32 -17.53
N MET A 388 9.01 -15.26 -17.14
CA MET A 388 7.68 -14.93 -17.66
C MET A 388 7.76 -14.76 -19.17
N GLN A 389 6.81 -15.36 -19.90
CA GLN A 389 6.81 -15.36 -21.36
C GLN A 389 5.46 -14.87 -21.91
N ARG A 390 5.50 -14.35 -23.12
CA ARG A 390 4.35 -14.02 -23.95
C ARG A 390 4.58 -14.51 -25.37
N ASN A 391 3.67 -15.36 -25.85
CA ASN A 391 3.78 -15.95 -27.16
C ASN A 391 5.16 -16.61 -27.40
N GLY A 392 5.64 -17.38 -26.41
CA GLY A 392 6.91 -18.10 -26.45
C GLY A 392 8.17 -17.23 -26.41
N LYS A 393 8.07 -15.96 -26.00
CA LYS A 393 9.21 -15.06 -25.86
C LYS A 393 9.31 -14.54 -24.41
N ARG A 394 10.52 -14.46 -23.87
CA ARG A 394 10.78 -13.83 -22.57
C ARG A 394 10.19 -12.43 -22.53
N LEU A 395 9.34 -12.16 -21.55
CA LEU A 395 8.79 -10.84 -21.33
C LEU A 395 9.89 -9.86 -20.92
N ALA A 396 9.91 -8.68 -21.54
CA ALA A 396 10.91 -7.64 -21.24
C ALA A 396 10.25 -6.25 -21.21
N VAL A 397 10.57 -5.46 -20.18
CA VAL A 397 10.19 -4.06 -20.05
C VAL A 397 11.38 -3.26 -19.53
N MET A 398 11.64 -2.08 -20.09
CA MET A 398 12.72 -1.19 -19.65
C MET A 398 14.07 -1.90 -19.43
N ASN A 399 14.44 -2.76 -20.39
CA ASN A 399 15.71 -3.50 -20.38
C ASN A 399 15.87 -4.54 -19.26
N ARG A 400 14.76 -5.12 -18.78
CA ARG A 400 14.76 -6.22 -17.80
C ARG A 400 13.81 -7.32 -18.24
N HIS A 401 14.21 -8.58 -18.03
CA HIS A 401 13.37 -9.75 -18.12
C HIS A 401 12.82 -10.10 -16.75
N PHE A 402 11.56 -10.56 -16.71
CA PHE A 402 10.89 -10.95 -15.47
C PHE A 402 11.11 -12.41 -15.15
N LEU A 403 11.51 -12.70 -13.91
CA LEU A 403 11.67 -14.05 -13.39
C LEU A 403 10.32 -14.67 -13.05
N ASP A 404 10.19 -15.97 -13.29
CA ASP A 404 9.00 -16.74 -12.92
C ASP A 404 9.28 -17.54 -11.63
N TYR A 405 8.77 -17.04 -10.50
CA TYR A 405 8.93 -17.68 -9.20
C TYR A 405 8.15 -18.98 -9.02
N ARG A 406 7.35 -19.41 -9.97
CA ARG A 406 6.79 -20.76 -10.03
C ARG A 406 7.90 -21.78 -10.30
N ASN A 407 9.00 -21.36 -10.91
CA ASN A 407 10.17 -22.18 -11.22
C ASN A 407 11.07 -22.34 -9.98
N GLU A 408 11.38 -23.59 -9.61
CA GLU A 408 12.20 -23.93 -8.45
C GLU A 408 13.64 -23.40 -8.58
N LYS A 409 14.23 -23.41 -9.78
CA LYS A 409 15.59 -22.91 -10.02
C LYS A 409 15.70 -21.41 -9.72
N VAL A 410 14.65 -20.64 -9.99
CA VAL A 410 14.59 -19.20 -9.66
C VAL A 410 14.59 -19.04 -8.14
N ARG A 411 13.69 -19.72 -7.45
CA ARG A 411 13.60 -19.65 -5.98
C ARG A 411 14.90 -20.09 -5.30
N ALA A 412 15.50 -21.19 -5.77
CA ALA A 412 16.74 -21.72 -5.19
C ALA A 412 17.90 -20.70 -5.31
N TYR A 413 18.11 -20.13 -6.49
CA TYR A 413 19.15 -19.12 -6.69
C TYR A 413 18.90 -17.86 -5.86
N MET A 414 17.70 -17.33 -5.88
CA MET A 414 17.38 -16.11 -5.12
C MET A 414 17.44 -16.33 -3.60
N THR A 415 17.14 -17.54 -3.11
CA THR A 415 17.36 -17.91 -1.70
C THR A 415 18.86 -17.86 -1.36
N GLU A 416 19.73 -18.34 -2.26
CA GLU A 416 21.17 -18.27 -2.09
C GLU A 416 21.68 -16.82 -2.12
N VAL A 417 21.09 -15.98 -2.97
CA VAL A 417 21.41 -14.53 -2.99
C VAL A 417 21.07 -13.89 -1.63
N ILE A 418 19.86 -14.11 -1.10
CA ILE A 418 19.50 -13.58 0.23
C ILE A 418 20.43 -14.13 1.32
N ARG A 419 20.77 -15.42 1.30
CA ARG A 419 21.73 -16.01 2.24
C ARG A 419 23.07 -15.29 2.19
N ARG A 420 23.62 -15.07 1.00
CA ARG A 420 24.88 -14.36 0.78
C ARG A 420 24.84 -12.93 1.31
N MET A 421 23.76 -12.19 1.01
CA MET A 421 23.61 -10.83 1.52
C MET A 421 23.61 -10.79 3.05
N VAL A 422 22.96 -11.74 3.70
CA VAL A 422 22.86 -11.82 5.18
C VAL A 422 24.16 -12.34 5.81
N GLU A 423 24.64 -13.50 5.35
CA GLU A 423 25.74 -14.21 6.02
C GLU A 423 27.13 -13.72 5.57
N GLU A 424 27.31 -13.46 4.28
CA GLU A 424 28.63 -13.05 3.73
C GLU A 424 28.79 -11.53 3.76
N TYR A 425 27.82 -10.77 3.25
CA TYR A 425 27.91 -9.30 3.24
C TYR A 425 27.41 -8.66 4.53
N GLY A 426 26.71 -9.40 5.37
CA GLY A 426 26.30 -8.93 6.69
C GLY A 426 25.12 -7.97 6.67
N ALA A 427 24.16 -8.13 5.78
CA ALA A 427 22.97 -7.30 5.77
C ALA A 427 22.03 -7.63 6.95
N ASP A 428 21.64 -6.62 7.71
CA ASP A 428 20.58 -6.66 8.74
C ASP A 428 19.25 -6.13 8.20
N TYR A 429 19.27 -5.58 6.97
CA TYR A 429 18.13 -4.99 6.28
C TYR A 429 18.26 -5.21 4.78
N ILE A 430 17.17 -5.58 4.13
CA ILE A 430 17.15 -5.77 2.68
C ILE A 430 15.95 -5.01 2.10
N LYS A 431 16.24 -4.02 1.23
CA LYS A 431 15.22 -3.32 0.44
C LYS A 431 15.00 -4.08 -0.87
N CYS A 432 13.83 -4.68 -1.00
CA CYS A 432 13.40 -5.43 -2.19
C CYS A 432 12.59 -4.50 -3.09
N ASP A 433 13.19 -4.07 -4.19
CA ASP A 433 12.58 -3.15 -5.15
C ASP A 433 12.01 -3.87 -6.37
N TYR A 434 11.10 -3.21 -7.07
CA TYR A 434 10.49 -3.71 -8.31
C TYR A 434 10.06 -2.54 -9.20
N ASN A 435 10.94 -2.13 -10.10
CA ASN A 435 10.79 -0.87 -10.84
C ASN A 435 10.15 -1.00 -12.22
N GLN A 436 9.43 -2.10 -12.47
CA GLN A 436 8.80 -2.39 -13.76
C GLN A 436 7.40 -2.98 -13.60
N ASP A 437 6.46 -2.51 -14.39
CA ASP A 437 5.17 -3.17 -14.56
C ASP A 437 5.24 -4.14 -15.74
N CYS A 438 4.97 -5.42 -15.52
CA CYS A 438 5.00 -6.43 -16.56
C CYS A 438 3.74 -6.44 -17.47
N GLY A 439 2.79 -5.54 -17.24
CA GLY A 439 1.51 -5.49 -17.94
C GLY A 439 0.62 -6.70 -17.60
N VAL A 440 -0.16 -7.17 -18.56
CA VAL A 440 -1.18 -8.20 -18.30
C VAL A 440 -0.63 -9.56 -17.83
N GLY A 441 0.70 -9.78 -17.84
CA GLY A 441 1.33 -10.99 -17.29
C GLY A 441 1.86 -11.98 -18.34
N THR A 442 1.81 -13.27 -18.04
CA THR A 442 2.44 -14.35 -18.81
C THR A 442 1.41 -15.40 -19.21
N ASP A 443 1.48 -15.85 -20.48
CA ASP A 443 0.71 -16.99 -20.98
C ASP A 443 1.48 -18.33 -20.85
N TYR A 444 2.70 -18.32 -20.34
CA TYR A 444 3.48 -19.52 -20.10
C TYR A 444 2.97 -20.30 -18.90
N LEU A 445 2.68 -21.59 -19.09
CA LEU A 445 2.09 -22.47 -18.07
C LEU A 445 0.84 -21.87 -17.39
N ALA A 446 -0.02 -21.26 -18.20
CA ALA A 446 -1.25 -20.63 -17.73
C ALA A 446 -2.33 -20.72 -18.83
N PHE A 447 -3.60 -20.70 -18.44
CA PHE A 447 -4.73 -20.66 -19.38
C PHE A 447 -4.73 -19.34 -20.17
N CYS A 448 -4.39 -18.24 -19.50
CA CYS A 448 -4.28 -16.91 -20.13
C CYS A 448 -3.28 -16.03 -19.35
N ALA A 449 -2.96 -14.86 -19.91
CA ALA A 449 -1.95 -13.98 -19.33
C ALA A 449 -2.32 -13.47 -17.94
N GLY A 450 -3.58 -13.15 -17.69
CA GLY A 450 -4.04 -12.66 -16.39
C GLY A 450 -3.96 -13.72 -15.29
N GLU A 451 -4.29 -14.98 -15.59
CA GLU A 451 -4.09 -16.10 -14.66
C GLU A 451 -2.61 -16.32 -14.36
N GLY A 452 -1.77 -16.27 -15.40
CA GLY A 452 -0.33 -16.43 -15.23
C GLY A 452 0.28 -15.33 -14.37
N LEU A 453 -0.20 -14.08 -14.49
CA LEU A 453 0.23 -12.99 -13.62
C LEU A 453 -0.12 -13.25 -12.16
N GLU A 454 -1.37 -13.64 -11.89
CA GLU A 454 -1.84 -13.98 -10.55
C GLU A 454 -0.96 -15.07 -9.92
N ALA A 455 -0.73 -16.15 -10.66
CA ALA A 455 0.07 -17.28 -10.19
C ALA A 455 1.55 -16.92 -9.95
N CYS A 456 2.16 -16.07 -10.79
CA CYS A 456 3.54 -15.61 -10.60
C CYS A 456 3.66 -14.70 -9.38
N ALA A 457 2.73 -13.76 -9.19
CA ALA A 457 2.71 -12.88 -8.03
C ALA A 457 2.53 -13.64 -6.72
N ASP A 458 1.67 -14.66 -6.71
CA ASP A 458 1.46 -15.53 -5.55
C ASP A 458 2.70 -16.37 -5.23
N ALA A 459 3.36 -16.90 -6.24
CA ALA A 459 4.59 -17.66 -6.07
C ALA A 459 5.74 -16.80 -5.51
N PHE A 460 5.86 -15.55 -5.98
CA PHE A 460 6.84 -14.61 -5.45
C PHE A 460 6.58 -14.27 -3.98
N LEU A 461 5.36 -13.91 -3.62
CA LEU A 461 5.03 -13.56 -2.23
C LEU A 461 5.13 -14.77 -1.29
N SER A 462 4.82 -15.99 -1.77
CA SER A 462 5.04 -17.21 -1.01
C SER A 462 6.52 -17.43 -0.71
N TRP A 463 7.39 -17.29 -1.71
CA TRP A 463 8.84 -17.35 -1.53
C TRP A 463 9.33 -16.24 -0.60
N MET A 464 8.84 -15.01 -0.77
CA MET A 464 9.25 -13.90 0.09
C MET A 464 8.87 -14.13 1.56
N LYS A 465 7.69 -14.72 1.81
CA LYS A 465 7.29 -15.14 3.15
C LYS A 465 8.25 -16.17 3.73
N GLU A 466 8.66 -17.18 2.95
CA GLU A 466 9.69 -18.14 3.37
C GLU A 466 11.00 -17.43 3.75
N MET A 467 11.41 -16.38 3.01
CA MET A 467 12.62 -15.61 3.34
C MET A 467 12.47 -14.83 4.65
N THR A 468 11.32 -14.21 4.92
CA THR A 468 11.07 -13.54 6.21
C THR A 468 11.07 -14.50 7.40
N GLU A 469 10.60 -15.73 7.21
CA GLU A 469 10.62 -16.78 8.23
C GLU A 469 12.02 -17.37 8.42
N LYS A 470 12.79 -17.52 7.35
CA LYS A 470 14.15 -18.08 7.37
C LYS A 470 15.19 -17.12 7.95
N PHE A 471 15.00 -15.82 7.75
CA PHE A 471 15.91 -14.76 8.21
C PHE A 471 15.19 -13.75 9.14
N PRO A 472 14.68 -14.18 10.29
CA PRO A 472 13.89 -13.33 11.19
C PRO A 472 14.72 -12.19 11.83
N GLN A 473 16.04 -12.24 11.73
CA GLN A 473 16.96 -11.18 12.17
C GLN A 473 17.12 -10.04 11.15
N VAL A 474 16.50 -10.15 9.97
CA VAL A 474 16.58 -9.18 8.88
C VAL A 474 15.24 -8.45 8.73
N ILE A 475 15.27 -7.14 8.58
CA ILE A 475 14.10 -6.37 8.15
C ILE A 475 14.04 -6.39 6.63
N PHE A 476 12.90 -6.82 6.08
CA PHE A 476 12.62 -6.74 4.64
C PHE A 476 11.68 -5.57 4.36
N GLU A 477 12.16 -4.62 3.56
CA GLU A 477 11.37 -3.53 3.00
C GLU A 477 10.90 -3.91 1.60
N GLY A 478 9.59 -3.72 1.32
CA GLY A 478 9.07 -3.72 -0.04
C GLY A 478 9.18 -2.33 -0.65
N CYS A 479 9.58 -2.26 -1.90
CA CYS A 479 9.59 -1.05 -2.72
C CYS A 479 9.13 -1.40 -4.14
N SER A 480 8.51 -0.45 -4.82
CA SER A 480 8.17 -0.58 -6.24
C SER A 480 8.10 0.82 -6.82
N SER A 481 9.27 1.41 -7.16
CA SER A 481 9.36 2.84 -7.50
C SER A 481 8.53 3.69 -6.52
N GLY A 482 8.83 3.56 -5.24
CA GLY A 482 7.96 4.08 -4.17
C GLY A 482 6.73 3.21 -3.96
N GLY A 483 5.54 3.79 -4.04
CA GLY A 483 4.27 3.19 -3.62
C GLY A 483 3.49 2.43 -4.68
N MET A 484 4.10 1.89 -5.76
CA MET A 484 3.35 1.24 -6.84
C MET A 484 2.83 -0.16 -6.48
N ARG A 485 3.14 -0.69 -5.27
CA ARG A 485 2.62 -1.93 -4.69
C ARG A 485 2.19 -1.78 -3.23
N MET A 486 1.46 -0.71 -2.89
CA MET A 486 0.94 -0.45 -1.53
C MET A 486 -0.37 -1.23 -1.24
N ASP A 487 -0.43 -2.49 -1.57
CA ASP A 487 -1.57 -3.36 -1.30
C ASP A 487 -1.34 -4.26 -0.08
N TYR A 488 -2.42 -4.71 0.56
CA TYR A 488 -2.32 -5.54 1.77
C TYR A 488 -2.05 -7.03 1.52
N LYS A 489 -1.95 -7.48 0.29
CA LYS A 489 -1.37 -8.79 -0.02
C LYS A 489 0.16 -8.72 0.08
N THR A 490 0.76 -7.67 -0.49
CA THR A 490 2.19 -7.36 -0.35
C THR A 490 2.57 -7.01 1.09
N LEU A 491 1.83 -6.08 1.73
CA LEU A 491 2.06 -5.66 3.12
C LEU A 491 1.83 -6.77 4.16
N SER A 492 1.17 -7.87 3.81
CA SER A 492 1.05 -9.03 4.69
C SER A 492 2.35 -9.84 4.82
N VAL A 493 3.35 -9.55 3.99
CA VAL A 493 4.64 -10.25 3.97
C VAL A 493 5.77 -9.36 4.47
N TYR A 494 5.84 -8.11 4.01
CA TYR A 494 6.91 -7.17 4.34
C TYR A 494 6.70 -6.47 5.68
N SER A 495 7.79 -6.17 6.40
CA SER A 495 7.77 -5.36 7.63
C SER A 495 7.33 -3.92 7.38
N LEU A 496 7.73 -3.36 6.26
CA LEU A 496 7.39 -2.00 5.84
C LEU A 496 7.47 -1.92 4.32
N LEU A 497 6.91 -0.84 3.78
CA LEU A 497 6.89 -0.60 2.35
C LEU A 497 7.16 0.88 2.06
N SER A 498 8.02 1.16 1.08
CA SER A 498 8.22 2.51 0.58
C SER A 498 6.91 3.08 0.03
N THR A 499 6.53 4.28 0.46
CA THR A 499 5.24 4.87 0.13
C THR A 499 5.29 5.83 -1.05
N SER A 500 6.46 6.41 -1.33
CA SER A 500 6.67 7.34 -2.46
C SER A 500 8.15 7.59 -2.71
N ASP A 501 8.50 7.83 -3.97
CA ASP A 501 9.80 8.38 -4.39
C ASP A 501 9.73 9.89 -4.64
N GLN A 502 8.76 10.60 -4.08
CA GLN A 502 8.65 12.05 -4.20
C GLN A 502 9.92 12.74 -3.69
N VAL A 503 10.60 13.49 -4.54
CA VAL A 503 11.88 14.16 -4.24
C VAL A 503 11.71 15.58 -3.70
N ASP A 504 10.56 16.21 -3.90
CA ASP A 504 10.26 17.53 -3.37
C ASP A 504 9.63 17.44 -1.98
N TYR A 505 10.37 17.87 -0.97
CA TYR A 505 9.94 17.82 0.44
C TYR A 505 8.66 18.63 0.72
N LEU A 506 8.30 19.62 -0.13
CA LEU A 506 7.07 20.41 -0.01
C LEU A 506 5.85 19.73 -0.66
N GLN A 507 6.07 18.73 -1.51
CA GLN A 507 4.99 17.90 -2.04
C GLN A 507 4.72 16.67 -1.13
N TYR A 508 5.72 16.27 -0.37
CA TYR A 508 5.63 15.09 0.50
C TYR A 508 4.53 15.18 1.58
N PRO A 509 4.21 16.35 2.19
CA PRO A 509 3.14 16.46 3.18
C PRO A 509 1.77 15.95 2.72
N TYR A 510 1.43 16.12 1.42
CA TYR A 510 0.18 15.60 0.85
C TYR A 510 0.14 14.07 0.83
N ILE A 511 1.29 13.43 0.64
CA ILE A 511 1.45 11.98 0.64
C ILE A 511 1.49 11.48 2.10
N ALA A 512 2.37 12.02 2.93
CA ALA A 512 2.56 11.62 4.33
C ALA A 512 1.28 11.77 5.17
N GLY A 513 0.50 12.82 4.93
CA GLY A 513 -0.77 13.03 5.61
C GLY A 513 -1.83 12.01 5.21
N ASN A 514 -1.95 11.71 3.91
CA ASN A 514 -3.02 10.85 3.38
C ASN A 514 -2.69 9.35 3.45
N VAL A 515 -1.41 8.96 3.44
CA VAL A 515 -1.00 7.54 3.40
C VAL A 515 -1.52 6.74 4.61
N LEU A 516 -1.79 7.40 5.72
CA LEU A 516 -2.40 6.79 6.91
C LEU A 516 -3.79 6.18 6.64
N ALA A 517 -4.48 6.61 5.57
CA ALA A 517 -5.73 5.98 5.13
C ALA A 517 -5.50 4.68 4.34
N ALA A 518 -4.26 4.42 3.90
CA ALA A 518 -3.90 3.29 3.05
C ALA A 518 -3.02 2.27 3.75
N VAL A 519 -2.03 2.73 4.50
CA VAL A 519 -1.00 1.90 5.16
C VAL A 519 -0.95 2.24 6.63
N ILE A 520 -0.81 1.23 7.49
CA ILE A 520 -0.65 1.47 8.93
C ILE A 520 0.67 2.22 9.21
N PRO A 521 0.72 3.09 10.21
CA PRO A 521 1.92 3.88 10.51
C PRO A 521 3.20 3.05 10.67
N GLU A 522 3.05 1.85 11.19
CA GLU A 522 4.14 0.91 11.43
C GLU A 522 4.78 0.35 10.15
N GLN A 523 4.08 0.42 9.02
CA GLN A 523 4.55 -0.11 7.73
C GLN A 523 4.80 0.97 6.68
N ALA A 524 4.35 2.21 6.89
CA ALA A 524 4.46 3.30 5.93
C ALA A 524 5.84 3.96 5.97
N ALA A 525 6.77 3.57 5.10
CA ALA A 525 8.08 4.23 4.98
C ALA A 525 7.92 5.61 4.31
N VAL A 526 8.44 6.66 4.96
CA VAL A 526 8.32 8.05 4.52
C VAL A 526 9.69 8.71 4.52
N TRP A 527 10.07 9.27 3.37
CA TRP A 527 11.35 9.93 3.21
C TRP A 527 11.43 11.32 3.86
N SER A 528 12.64 11.67 4.28
CA SER A 528 13.03 12.96 4.87
C SER A 528 14.36 13.41 4.25
N TYR A 529 14.38 14.58 3.61
CA TYR A 529 15.52 15.13 2.88
C TYR A 529 15.95 16.51 3.40
N PRO A 530 16.50 16.64 4.60
CA PRO A 530 16.76 17.96 5.20
C PRO A 530 17.61 18.88 4.32
N VAL A 531 18.65 18.36 3.66
CA VAL A 531 19.48 19.12 2.72
C VAL A 531 18.89 19.11 1.30
N GLY A 532 18.39 17.96 0.84
CA GLY A 532 17.86 17.78 -0.51
C GLY A 532 18.88 18.09 -1.60
N GLU A 533 18.48 18.85 -2.60
CA GLU A 533 19.31 19.23 -3.75
C GLU A 533 20.28 20.39 -3.49
N VAL A 534 20.30 20.99 -2.29
CA VAL A 534 21.17 22.14 -1.98
C VAL A 534 22.64 21.72 -2.14
N GLY A 535 23.37 22.41 -2.99
CA GLY A 535 24.75 22.14 -3.28
C GLY A 535 25.03 20.90 -4.16
N ALA A 536 24.00 20.21 -4.70
CA ALA A 536 24.14 18.94 -5.41
C ALA A 536 25.10 18.93 -6.62
N ARG A 537 25.36 20.09 -7.23
CA ARG A 537 26.22 20.21 -8.42
C ARG A 537 27.45 21.08 -8.18
N LEU A 538 27.76 21.38 -6.93
CA LEU A 538 28.85 22.25 -6.56
C LEU A 538 30.04 21.44 -6.07
N PRO A 539 31.27 22.00 -6.13
CA PRO A 539 32.44 21.46 -5.41
C PRO A 539 32.12 21.35 -3.92
N GLU A 540 32.69 20.36 -3.23
CA GLU A 540 32.33 20.00 -1.84
C GLU A 540 32.41 21.19 -0.87
N GLU A 541 33.47 22.01 -0.93
CA GLU A 541 33.61 23.19 -0.06
C GLU A 541 32.46 24.21 -0.27
N GLU A 542 32.09 24.45 -1.52
CA GLU A 542 30.98 25.35 -1.87
C GLU A 542 29.63 24.73 -1.47
N ALA A 543 29.45 23.42 -1.66
CA ALA A 543 28.25 22.69 -1.26
C ALA A 543 28.04 22.75 0.26
N ILE A 544 29.10 22.60 1.05
CA ILE A 544 29.06 22.76 2.51
C ILE A 544 28.62 24.15 2.89
N LYS A 545 29.25 25.18 2.30
CA LYS A 545 28.87 26.58 2.56
C LYS A 545 27.42 26.86 2.20
N GLN A 546 26.97 26.44 1.02
CA GLN A 546 25.59 26.61 0.58
C GLN A 546 24.59 25.89 1.50
N THR A 547 24.92 24.70 1.98
CA THR A 547 24.09 23.97 2.94
C THR A 547 23.96 24.74 4.25
N GLN A 548 25.07 25.19 4.81
CA GLN A 548 25.08 25.92 6.09
C GLN A 548 24.38 27.27 6.03
N GLU A 549 24.44 27.97 4.90
CA GLU A 549 23.84 29.28 4.70
C GLU A 549 22.35 29.22 4.26
N ASN A 550 21.96 28.20 3.48
CA ASN A 550 20.67 28.21 2.76
C ASN A 550 19.75 27.04 3.11
N VAL A 551 20.06 26.22 4.12
CA VAL A 551 19.13 25.24 4.69
C VAL A 551 18.58 25.81 6.01
N PRO A 552 17.40 26.47 6.00
CA PRO A 552 16.81 27.04 7.20
C PRO A 552 16.22 25.95 8.10
N ASN A 553 16.05 26.28 9.38
CA ASN A 553 15.47 25.35 10.38
C ASN A 553 14.06 24.87 9.99
N GLU A 554 13.26 25.74 9.35
CA GLU A 554 11.91 25.40 8.87
C GLU A 554 11.93 24.29 7.83
N ARG A 555 12.90 24.29 6.92
CA ARG A 555 13.08 23.21 5.93
C ARG A 555 13.40 21.88 6.64
N ILE A 556 14.28 21.90 7.63
CA ILE A 556 14.59 20.72 8.45
C ILE A 556 13.33 20.25 9.16
N ALA A 557 12.57 21.16 9.79
CA ALA A 557 11.35 20.84 10.51
C ALA A 557 10.31 20.17 9.60
N VAL A 558 10.03 20.72 8.40
CA VAL A 558 9.11 20.12 7.43
C VAL A 558 9.54 18.71 7.08
N ASN A 559 10.82 18.51 6.75
CA ASN A 559 11.36 17.21 6.36
C ASN A 559 11.23 16.17 7.48
N MET A 560 11.61 16.50 8.70
CA MET A 560 11.51 15.58 9.84
C MET A 560 10.06 15.23 10.14
N ILE A 561 9.15 16.23 10.16
CA ILE A 561 7.72 16.03 10.43
C ILE A 561 7.06 15.17 9.36
N ASN A 562 7.49 15.25 8.08
CA ASN A 562 6.99 14.37 7.02
C ASN A 562 7.08 12.89 7.41
N SER A 563 8.16 12.49 8.08
CA SER A 563 8.41 11.09 8.47
C SER A 563 7.82 10.68 9.84
N PHE A 564 7.35 11.62 10.66
CA PHE A 564 6.85 11.28 12.00
C PHE A 564 5.58 10.44 12.01
N LEU A 565 4.76 10.55 10.98
CA LEU A 565 3.51 9.79 10.90
C LEU A 565 3.70 8.35 10.43
N GLY A 566 4.85 8.00 9.86
CA GLY A 566 5.20 6.67 9.37
C GLY A 566 6.53 6.15 9.91
N ARG A 567 7.25 5.37 9.11
CA ARG A 567 8.63 4.89 9.35
C ARG A 567 9.61 5.89 8.73
N MET A 568 10.55 6.37 9.53
CA MET A 568 11.51 7.38 9.09
C MET A 568 12.57 6.79 8.17
N HIS A 569 12.62 7.30 6.94
CA HIS A 569 13.72 7.11 6.00
C HIS A 569 14.44 8.44 5.78
N LEU A 570 15.50 8.66 6.52
CA LEU A 570 16.34 9.85 6.41
C LEU A 570 17.33 9.69 5.25
N ALA A 571 17.59 10.74 4.52
CA ALA A 571 18.53 10.76 3.40
C ALA A 571 19.14 12.16 3.22
N SER A 572 19.93 12.35 2.17
CA SER A 572 20.66 13.55 1.77
C SER A 572 21.97 13.80 2.52
N HIS A 573 22.73 14.81 2.09
CA HIS A 573 24.08 15.17 2.55
C HIS A 573 24.10 15.83 3.93
N LEU A 574 23.73 15.10 5.00
CA LEU A 574 23.68 15.64 6.36
C LEU A 574 25.06 16.02 6.89
N GLU A 575 26.13 15.42 6.35
CA GLU A 575 27.52 15.73 6.72
C GLU A 575 27.94 17.16 6.35
N ARG A 576 27.16 17.85 5.50
CA ARG A 576 27.37 19.25 5.10
C ARG A 576 26.76 20.25 6.06
N MET A 577 25.95 19.80 7.00
CA MET A 577 25.27 20.64 7.98
C MET A 577 26.23 21.20 9.04
N ASN A 578 25.93 22.37 9.57
CA ASN A 578 26.55 22.87 10.78
C ASN A 578 26.00 22.17 12.04
N GLU A 579 26.60 22.42 13.20
CA GLU A 579 26.22 21.78 14.46
C GLU A 579 24.78 22.06 14.88
N GLN A 580 24.28 23.28 14.64
CA GLN A 580 22.90 23.66 14.99
C GLN A 580 21.87 22.94 14.09
N GLN A 581 22.12 22.88 12.80
CA GLN A 581 21.27 22.16 11.84
C GLN A 581 21.25 20.66 12.16
N LEU A 582 22.40 20.06 12.43
CA LEU A 582 22.52 18.65 12.78
C LEU A 582 21.84 18.34 14.14
N ALA A 583 21.91 19.25 15.11
CA ALA A 583 21.23 19.10 16.39
C ALA A 583 19.70 19.04 16.23
N LEU A 584 19.13 19.82 15.30
CA LEU A 584 17.71 19.79 14.98
C LEU A 584 17.28 18.47 14.30
N VAL A 585 18.12 17.91 13.41
CA VAL A 585 17.89 16.58 12.84
C VAL A 585 17.92 15.52 13.94
N LYS A 586 18.91 15.57 14.83
CA LYS A 586 19.04 14.65 15.96
C LYS A 586 17.84 14.71 16.91
N GLU A 587 17.40 15.91 17.27
CA GLU A 587 16.15 16.10 18.03
C GLU A 587 14.97 15.41 17.35
N GLY A 588 14.83 15.56 16.02
CA GLY A 588 13.79 14.92 15.26
C GLY A 588 13.87 13.38 15.28
N VAL A 589 15.07 12.81 15.19
CA VAL A 589 15.28 11.33 15.28
C VAL A 589 14.93 10.84 16.69
N GLU A 590 15.38 11.53 17.73
CA GLU A 590 15.06 11.19 19.13
C GLU A 590 13.55 11.27 19.40
N TYR A 591 12.90 12.31 18.89
CA TYR A 591 11.45 12.46 19.02
C TYR A 591 10.71 11.37 18.25
N TYR A 592 11.13 11.05 17.02
CA TYR A 592 10.59 9.94 16.23
C TYR A 592 10.66 8.60 17.00
N ASP A 593 11.80 8.28 17.61
CA ASP A 593 11.99 7.06 18.39
C ASP A 593 11.01 7.00 19.57
N SER A 594 10.71 8.16 20.19
CA SER A 594 9.74 8.26 21.30
C SER A 594 8.29 7.96 20.90
N LEU A 595 7.95 8.10 19.61
CA LEU A 595 6.60 7.86 19.06
C LEU A 595 6.27 6.37 18.83
N THR A 596 7.22 5.46 18.98
CA THR A 596 7.06 4.03 18.61
C THR A 596 5.82 3.40 19.24
N ASN A 597 5.64 3.52 20.56
CA ASN A 597 4.49 2.92 21.23
C ASN A 597 3.17 3.58 20.84
N ALA A 598 3.17 4.90 20.65
CA ALA A 598 2.00 5.63 20.19
C ALA A 598 1.58 5.18 18.80
N LYS A 599 2.49 5.08 17.84
CA LYS A 599 2.21 4.62 16.48
C LYS A 599 1.57 3.23 16.44
N LYS A 600 2.08 2.29 17.23
CA LYS A 600 1.57 0.91 17.29
C LYS A 600 0.17 0.78 17.89
N ALA A 601 -0.25 1.72 18.71
CA ALA A 601 -1.56 1.71 19.38
C ALA A 601 -2.58 2.65 18.70
N ALA A 602 -2.12 3.71 18.06
CA ALA A 602 -2.96 4.80 17.58
C ALA A 602 -3.73 4.46 16.30
N LEU A 603 -4.81 5.19 16.07
CA LEU A 603 -5.60 5.16 14.83
C LEU A 603 -5.36 6.45 14.06
N PRO A 604 -5.43 6.44 12.72
CA PRO A 604 -5.33 7.63 11.90
C PRO A 604 -6.33 8.71 12.33
N TYR A 605 -5.91 9.97 12.26
CA TYR A 605 -6.73 11.11 12.60
C TYR A 605 -6.64 12.21 11.55
N PHE A 606 -7.77 12.54 10.95
CA PHE A 606 -7.93 13.52 9.89
C PHE A 606 -8.88 14.62 10.38
N PRO A 607 -8.41 15.62 11.11
CA PRO A 607 -9.26 16.65 11.70
C PRO A 607 -9.95 17.53 10.65
N CYS A 608 -9.31 17.74 9.50
CA CYS A 608 -9.81 18.50 8.36
C CYS A 608 -10.34 17.62 7.21
N GLY A 609 -10.50 16.30 7.43
CA GLY A 609 -10.68 15.34 6.35
C GLY A 609 -9.37 15.10 5.59
N PHE A 610 -9.46 14.48 4.42
CA PHE A 610 -8.29 14.26 3.57
C PHE A 610 -7.82 15.55 2.89
N THR A 611 -6.52 15.68 2.71
CA THR A 611 -5.92 16.84 2.05
C THR A 611 -5.73 16.55 0.55
N VAL A 612 -6.15 17.47 -0.30
CA VAL A 612 -5.89 17.38 -1.74
C VAL A 612 -4.53 17.96 -2.10
N PHE A 613 -3.88 17.36 -3.10
CA PHE A 613 -2.59 17.79 -3.60
C PHE A 613 -2.65 19.29 -4.07
N GLY A 614 -1.71 20.09 -3.59
CA GLY A 614 -1.66 21.53 -3.87
C GLY A 614 -2.44 22.41 -2.91
N ALA A 615 -3.07 21.88 -1.84
CA ALA A 615 -3.64 22.68 -0.76
C ALA A 615 -2.59 23.58 -0.10
N GLU A 616 -3.02 24.69 0.50
CA GLU A 616 -2.11 25.62 1.18
C GLU A 616 -1.56 25.05 2.49
N ASN A 617 -2.38 24.27 3.16
CA ASN A 617 -2.09 23.71 4.47
C ASN A 617 -2.46 22.22 4.52
N VAL A 618 -1.76 21.47 5.34
CA VAL A 618 -2.05 20.07 5.63
C VAL A 618 -2.12 19.89 7.15
N ALA A 619 -3.08 19.11 7.63
CA ALA A 619 -3.15 18.67 9.00
C ALA A 619 -3.59 17.20 9.07
N ALA A 620 -2.73 16.35 9.58
CA ALA A 620 -2.99 14.92 9.75
C ALA A 620 -2.22 14.37 10.94
N GLY A 621 -2.67 13.27 11.50
CA GLY A 621 -2.02 12.70 12.66
C GLY A 621 -2.54 11.31 13.02
N PHE A 622 -2.29 10.93 14.25
CA PHE A 622 -2.84 9.72 14.83
C PHE A 622 -3.28 9.94 16.26
N LYS A 623 -4.26 9.17 16.70
CA LYS A 623 -4.96 9.34 17.97
C LYS A 623 -4.94 8.05 18.77
N THR A 624 -4.54 8.14 20.03
CA THR A 624 -4.70 7.09 21.05
C THR A 624 -5.98 7.32 21.86
N GLU A 625 -6.19 6.58 22.91
CA GLU A 625 -7.35 6.75 23.81
C GLU A 625 -7.41 8.12 24.50
N ASN A 626 -6.26 8.75 24.75
CA ASN A 626 -6.17 9.97 25.56
C ASN A 626 -5.27 11.07 24.97
N LYS A 627 -4.68 10.83 23.78
CA LYS A 627 -3.75 11.77 23.17
C LYS A 627 -3.86 11.78 21.64
N ILE A 628 -3.80 12.98 21.05
CA ILE A 628 -3.64 13.21 19.63
C ILE A 628 -2.21 13.64 19.35
N TYR A 629 -1.59 13.04 18.34
CA TYR A 629 -0.30 13.40 17.76
C TYR A 629 -0.57 14.01 16.40
N LEU A 630 -0.36 15.30 16.24
CA LEU A 630 -0.82 16.08 15.11
C LEU A 630 0.32 16.81 14.41
N ALA A 631 0.52 16.52 13.14
CA ALA A 631 1.36 17.29 12.25
C ALA A 631 0.54 18.39 11.57
N VAL A 632 1.07 19.61 11.54
CA VAL A 632 0.48 20.75 10.84
C VAL A 632 1.54 21.38 9.96
N TRP A 633 1.26 21.45 8.65
CA TRP A 633 2.12 22.07 7.67
C TRP A 633 1.47 23.33 7.09
N CYS A 634 2.26 24.42 7.00
CA CYS A 634 1.96 25.63 6.26
C CYS A 634 2.85 25.67 5.02
N LEU A 635 2.32 25.28 3.87
CA LEU A 635 3.10 25.09 2.65
C LEU A 635 3.13 26.37 1.78
N LYS A 636 2.04 27.14 1.76
CA LYS A 636 1.91 28.41 1.05
C LYS A 636 0.71 29.19 1.60
N GLY A 637 0.60 30.47 1.21
CA GLY A 637 -0.56 31.30 1.52
C GLY A 637 -0.59 31.86 2.94
N GLU A 638 -1.71 31.71 3.63
CA GLU A 638 -1.89 32.26 4.97
C GLU A 638 -1.05 31.49 6.02
N LYS A 639 -0.31 32.24 6.81
CA LYS A 639 0.58 31.71 7.85
C LYS A 639 -0.16 31.25 9.12
N GLN A 640 -1.47 31.45 9.19
CA GLN A 640 -2.31 30.96 10.27
C GLN A 640 -3.12 29.76 9.78
N VAL A 641 -2.87 28.58 10.40
CA VAL A 641 -3.59 27.34 10.12
C VAL A 641 -4.55 27.05 11.25
N LYS A 642 -5.83 26.87 10.95
CA LYS A 642 -6.87 26.52 11.90
C LYS A 642 -7.27 25.07 11.75
N VAL A 643 -7.08 24.29 12.81
CA VAL A 643 -7.38 22.87 12.81
C VAL A 643 -8.51 22.58 13.79
N PRO A 644 -9.67 22.08 13.33
CA PRO A 644 -10.77 21.75 14.22
C PRO A 644 -10.43 20.51 15.06
N ILE A 645 -10.64 20.58 16.38
CA ILE A 645 -10.45 19.47 17.30
C ILE A 645 -11.69 19.38 18.17
N GLN A 646 -12.47 18.32 17.99
CA GLN A 646 -13.79 18.16 18.62
C GLN A 646 -13.73 17.65 20.06
N GLU A 647 -12.61 17.08 20.46
CA GLU A 647 -12.38 16.51 21.78
C GLU A 647 -12.31 17.57 22.88
N GLY A 648 -12.58 17.17 24.11
CA GLY A 648 -12.40 18.02 25.29
C GLY A 648 -10.93 18.13 25.69
N ILE A 649 -10.22 19.14 25.18
CA ILE A 649 -8.78 19.29 25.30
C ILE A 649 -8.38 19.72 26.73
N LYS A 650 -7.42 19.02 27.33
CA LYS A 650 -6.78 19.33 28.60
C LYS A 650 -5.51 20.14 28.44
N SER A 651 -4.66 19.77 27.49
CA SER A 651 -3.41 20.45 27.19
C SER A 651 -3.00 20.32 25.74
N VAL A 652 -2.26 21.33 25.27
CA VAL A 652 -1.61 21.31 23.93
C VAL A 652 -0.14 21.63 24.14
N LYS A 653 0.75 20.81 23.59
CA LYS A 653 2.19 21.01 23.61
C LYS A 653 2.72 20.99 22.19
N LEU A 654 3.52 21.99 21.81
CA LEU A 654 4.36 21.90 20.63
C LEU A 654 5.52 20.96 20.97
N ALA A 655 5.59 19.85 20.26
CA ALA A 655 6.51 18.77 20.59
C ALA A 655 7.78 18.79 19.72
N TYR A 656 7.68 19.29 18.48
CA TYR A 656 8.80 19.45 17.58
C TYR A 656 8.50 20.55 16.53
N PRO A 657 9.49 21.40 16.17
CA PRO A 657 10.81 21.56 16.79
C PRO A 657 10.71 22.28 18.13
N SER A 658 11.67 22.01 19.05
CA SER A 658 11.69 22.64 20.38
C SER A 658 12.02 24.13 20.32
N GLN A 659 12.83 24.55 19.34
CA GLN A 659 13.19 25.94 19.08
C GLN A 659 12.52 26.42 17.80
N THR A 660 11.52 27.27 17.92
CA THR A 660 10.75 27.82 16.80
C THR A 660 10.06 29.12 17.20
N ASP A 661 9.83 29.99 16.21
CA ASP A 661 9.00 31.19 16.35
C ASP A 661 7.51 30.89 16.10
N THR A 662 7.13 29.63 15.90
CA THR A 662 5.74 29.21 15.75
C THR A 662 4.99 29.38 17.04
N THR A 663 3.85 30.07 17.01
CA THR A 663 2.96 30.23 18.14
C THR A 663 1.64 29.50 17.93
N PHE A 664 0.95 29.15 19.00
CA PHE A 664 -0.34 28.49 18.91
C PHE A 664 -1.27 28.87 20.04
N ALA A 665 -2.57 28.74 19.80
CA ALA A 665 -3.62 28.89 20.81
C ALA A 665 -4.74 27.88 20.50
N TYR A 666 -5.34 27.35 21.57
CA TYR A 666 -6.56 26.53 21.45
C TYR A 666 -7.76 27.31 21.97
N THR A 667 -8.69 27.61 21.10
CA THR A 667 -9.93 28.36 21.42
C THR A 667 -11.07 27.83 20.53
N GLU A 668 -12.28 27.82 21.07
CA GLU A 668 -13.49 27.48 20.31
C GLU A 668 -13.40 26.15 19.55
N LYS A 669 -12.82 25.12 20.15
CA LYS A 669 -12.58 23.81 19.53
C LYS A 669 -11.69 23.87 18.27
N GLN A 670 -10.83 24.85 18.17
CA GLN A 670 -9.84 25.00 17.09
C GLN A 670 -8.44 25.18 17.68
N LEU A 671 -7.49 24.46 17.15
CA LEU A 671 -6.07 24.74 17.30
C LEU A 671 -5.66 25.73 16.21
N CYS A 672 -5.35 26.95 16.61
CA CYS A 672 -4.85 27.99 15.72
C CYS A 672 -3.32 28.01 15.81
N VAL A 673 -2.63 27.64 14.74
CA VAL A 673 -1.16 27.65 14.65
C VAL A 673 -0.73 28.82 13.77
N THR A 674 0.17 29.66 14.26
CA THR A 674 0.68 30.81 13.52
C THR A 674 2.18 30.66 13.26
N PHE A 675 2.53 30.56 12.01
CA PHE A 675 3.91 30.49 11.51
C PHE A 675 4.42 31.88 11.14
N GLN A 676 5.72 32.14 11.29
CA GLN A 676 6.32 33.43 10.86
C GLN A 676 6.59 33.43 9.35
N VAL A 677 6.89 32.27 8.79
CA VAL A 677 7.12 32.06 7.34
C VAL A 677 6.27 30.89 6.86
N ASP A 678 5.95 30.87 5.56
CA ASP A 678 5.43 29.69 4.87
C ASP A 678 6.55 28.63 4.69
N LYS A 679 6.20 27.46 4.14
CA LYS A 679 7.09 26.29 3.98
C LYS A 679 7.65 25.85 5.33
N ASN A 680 6.77 25.77 6.31
CA ASN A 680 7.09 25.45 7.69
C ASN A 680 6.12 24.38 8.22
N ALA A 681 6.47 23.73 9.32
CA ALA A 681 5.64 22.73 9.97
C ALA A 681 5.86 22.69 11.49
N ALA A 682 4.86 22.21 12.20
CA ALA A 682 4.92 21.99 13.64
C ALA A 682 4.20 20.69 14.01
N PHE A 683 4.73 19.98 15.00
CA PHE A 683 4.15 18.75 15.50
C PHE A 683 3.68 18.94 16.95
N PHE A 684 2.45 18.52 17.23
CA PHE A 684 1.78 18.74 18.49
C PHE A 684 1.41 17.44 19.20
N GLU A 685 1.53 17.45 20.51
CA GLU A 685 0.90 16.49 21.40
C GLU A 685 -0.28 17.18 22.11
N ILE A 686 -1.46 16.57 22.05
CA ILE A 686 -2.70 17.13 22.55
C ILE A 686 -3.36 16.11 23.47
N ASP A 687 -3.44 16.40 24.76
CA ASP A 687 -4.14 15.57 25.75
C ASP A 687 -5.63 15.96 25.80
N PHE A 688 -6.53 14.96 25.86
CA PHE A 688 -7.97 15.16 25.91
C PHE A 688 -8.69 14.20 26.86
#